data_2862d52f4b3cb6617b57660bcef7b028
#
_entry.id   2862d52f4b3cb6617b57660bcef7b028
#
_cell.length_a   1.000
_cell.length_b   1.000
_cell.length_c   1.000
_cell.angle_alpha   90.00
_cell.angle_beta   90.00
_cell.angle_gamma   90.00
#
_symmetry.space_group_name_H-M   'P 1'
#
loop_
_entity.id
_entity.type
_entity.pdbx_description
1 polymer ?
#
loop_
_entity_poly.entity_id
_entity_poly.type
_entity_poly.pdbx_seq_one_letter_code
_entity_poly.pdbx_strand_id
1 'polypeptide(L)'
;MKWLSAGLVFVNLSTVCGLLLGMAGNGLNKHSAIFALVSGAAFAVAAYLGTSDPDKSNCRADASPDSPGSASEALALQRAQPEVRLSKRAQRRLQKNGSGSTPARWRYRKVWLWLLSACFLMFAVRSFCWLLYIDGNQLKIQSPNNLGDLGLHVTLIRNFASGVALWPDNPIYVFSKLRYPAGMDLFNALLYLAHVDLIRGLVWTGLLASLATFYAFFRWAGAFGVAGFLFNGGIAGFQFFKTLKFLDYQGDKTIAWKSIALSMFVTQRGLLYAIPVGLLLLWHWREKFFTGGLVAGVGDSGPQTDRIQRSGPLPFWVELSLYASMPLFHVHTFLALTIALIFLSLFERPSELTFIINVARKERVTGIGHLISHPVMWPEIFRDAPIRRHAGALLAAALIPATFFVWLTTDHFHAASIIKWHPGWVQESGDFAAPFFRIGPTNFGTDIPFFWSFAQKTWNGVIAPFFQFWLTNFGLWVPLALALVGLCGWRAWKAGWRWGKRPPADIAFVLPAVAIFAVGYFFQTAPWDWDNLKLMMWGYFLVLPFLWTQLIARWPVDVRVVVCIALFSSGFITLLGGLAANRGGWGFADRTELDGLGDAIRQLPVEARFAAYPTFNHPLLLQGRKVALGYPGHLWSQGFADYTRPNNLLNQLMRGAGNWREIARTLRVRYIFWGREEKTNYPASTRPWETTLPLVASGQWGAIYDLGPTGQE
;
A
#
# COMPACT_ATOMS: atom_id res chain seq x y z
N MET A 1 7.33 8.46 17.05
CA MET A 1 6.96 9.05 15.77
C MET A 1 8.14 9.69 15.04
N LYS A 2 9.03 10.37 15.73
CA LYS A 2 10.19 11.11 15.17
C LYS A 2 11.07 10.31 14.19
N TRP A 3 11.57 9.12 14.59
CA TRP A 3 12.44 8.32 13.75
C TRP A 3 11.73 7.80 12.50
N LEU A 4 10.46 7.41 12.64
CA LEU A 4 9.68 6.93 11.49
C LEU A 4 9.44 8.05 10.47
N SER A 5 9.00 9.25 10.93
CA SER A 5 8.80 10.38 10.02
C SER A 5 10.10 10.80 9.34
N ALA A 6 11.21 10.86 10.08
CA ALA A 6 12.53 11.20 9.51
C ALA A 6 12.97 10.21 8.42
N GLY A 7 12.89 8.90 8.70
CA GLY A 7 13.28 7.88 7.72
C GLY A 7 12.41 7.91 6.46
N LEU A 8 11.09 8.12 6.62
CA LEU A 8 10.18 8.20 5.48
C LEU A 8 10.34 9.50 4.68
N VAL A 9 10.60 10.62 5.35
CA VAL A 9 10.94 11.91 4.70
C VAL A 9 12.27 11.80 3.95
N PHE A 10 13.27 11.10 4.51
CA PHE A 10 14.51 10.83 3.81
C PHE A 10 14.26 10.16 2.45
N VAL A 11 13.55 9.04 2.43
CA VAL A 11 13.23 8.33 1.19
C VAL A 11 12.44 9.21 0.24
N ASN A 12 11.40 9.87 0.74
CA ASN A 12 10.52 10.73 -0.05
C ASN A 12 11.26 11.88 -0.73
N LEU A 13 11.89 12.74 0.08
CA LEU A 13 12.48 13.97 -0.45
C LEU A 13 13.79 13.73 -1.20
N SER A 14 14.53 12.64 -0.90
CA SER A 14 15.61 12.19 -1.78
C SER A 14 15.07 11.81 -3.16
N THR A 15 13.97 11.06 -3.21
CA THR A 15 13.34 10.64 -4.48
C THR A 15 12.81 11.83 -5.27
N VAL A 16 12.07 12.73 -4.63
CA VAL A 16 11.51 13.92 -5.29
C VAL A 16 12.62 14.86 -5.77
N CYS A 17 13.63 15.09 -4.94
CA CYS A 17 14.79 15.92 -5.32
C CYS A 17 15.56 15.27 -6.50
N GLY A 18 15.80 13.97 -6.46
CA GLY A 18 16.44 13.24 -7.56
C GLY A 18 15.62 13.32 -8.85
N LEU A 19 14.28 13.18 -8.77
CA LEU A 19 13.39 13.35 -9.91
C LEU A 19 13.54 14.74 -10.53
N LEU A 20 13.44 15.79 -9.74
CA LEU A 20 13.53 17.19 -10.23
C LEU A 20 14.90 17.49 -10.82
N LEU A 21 15.97 17.03 -10.18
CA LEU A 21 17.34 17.19 -10.70
C LEU A 21 17.56 16.42 -12.01
N GLY A 22 17.03 15.21 -12.10
CA GLY A 22 17.11 14.41 -13.32
C GLY A 22 16.29 14.98 -14.48
N MET A 23 15.16 15.63 -14.19
CA MET A 23 14.37 16.36 -15.20
C MET A 23 15.08 17.63 -15.67
N ALA A 24 15.65 18.40 -14.75
CA ALA A 24 16.36 19.64 -15.07
C ALA A 24 17.71 19.40 -15.78
N GLY A 25 18.38 18.28 -15.47
CA GLY A 25 19.72 17.95 -15.96
C GLY A 25 19.75 16.94 -17.11
N ASN A 26 18.62 16.64 -17.78
CA ASN A 26 18.51 15.61 -18.81
C ASN A 26 19.02 14.22 -18.38
N GLY A 27 18.76 13.84 -17.14
CA GLY A 27 19.10 12.54 -16.59
C GLY A 27 19.83 12.61 -15.25
N LEU A 28 19.90 11.46 -14.58
CA LEU A 28 20.62 11.35 -13.31
C LEU A 28 22.09 11.02 -13.53
N ASN A 29 22.93 11.58 -12.67
CA ASN A 29 24.33 11.24 -12.57
C ASN A 29 24.74 11.10 -11.09
N LYS A 30 25.99 10.70 -10.83
CA LYS A 30 26.52 10.54 -9.48
C LYS A 30 26.35 11.79 -8.60
N HIS A 31 26.63 12.98 -9.14
CA HIS A 31 26.58 14.23 -8.38
C HIS A 31 25.15 14.60 -8.01
N SER A 32 24.22 14.50 -8.96
CA SER A 32 22.79 14.74 -8.70
C SER A 32 22.21 13.72 -7.71
N ALA A 33 22.65 12.46 -7.77
CA ALA A 33 22.21 11.44 -6.81
C ALA A 33 22.72 11.72 -5.40
N ILE A 34 24.01 12.04 -5.23
CA ILE A 34 24.57 12.40 -3.92
C ILE A 34 23.88 13.65 -3.37
N PHE A 35 23.68 14.69 -4.20
CA PHE A 35 23.01 15.91 -3.78
C PHE A 35 21.56 15.62 -3.32
N ALA A 36 20.82 14.79 -4.05
CA ALA A 36 19.46 14.39 -3.69
C ALA A 36 19.42 13.65 -2.35
N LEU A 37 20.36 12.71 -2.11
CA LEU A 37 20.45 11.96 -0.85
C LEU A 37 20.83 12.87 0.32
N VAL A 38 21.78 13.80 0.14
CA VAL A 38 22.18 14.76 1.17
C VAL A 38 21.04 15.72 1.49
N SER A 39 20.34 16.22 0.47
CA SER A 39 19.14 17.07 0.65
C SER A 39 18.05 16.32 1.41
N GLY A 40 17.76 15.08 1.03
CA GLY A 40 16.82 14.23 1.75
C GLY A 40 17.21 14.00 3.21
N ALA A 41 18.51 13.83 3.50
CA ALA A 41 19.00 13.67 4.87
C ALA A 41 18.81 14.98 5.68
N ALA A 42 19.06 16.15 5.10
CA ALA A 42 18.80 17.44 5.76
C ALA A 42 17.31 17.60 6.10
N PHE A 43 16.41 17.30 5.17
CA PHE A 43 14.97 17.30 5.44
C PHE A 43 14.55 16.26 6.48
N ALA A 44 15.18 15.08 6.51
CA ALA A 44 14.92 14.08 7.53
C ALA A 44 15.29 14.57 8.94
N VAL A 45 16.41 15.29 9.08
CA VAL A 45 16.80 15.95 10.34
C VAL A 45 15.76 17.01 10.72
N ALA A 46 15.34 17.85 9.79
CA ALA A 46 14.29 18.83 10.03
C ALA A 46 12.97 18.18 10.45
N ALA A 47 12.58 17.07 9.80
CA ALA A 47 11.40 16.30 10.18
C ALA A 47 11.53 15.68 11.57
N TYR A 48 12.70 15.16 11.93
CA TYR A 48 12.97 14.62 13.26
C TYR A 48 12.84 15.69 14.34
N LEU A 49 13.40 16.88 14.14
CA LEU A 49 13.35 17.98 15.07
C LEU A 49 11.93 18.56 15.19
N GLY A 50 11.23 18.73 14.07
CA GLY A 50 9.88 19.29 14.03
C GLY A 50 8.77 18.35 14.50
N THR A 51 9.00 17.03 14.47
CA THR A 51 8.00 16.04 14.91
C THR A 51 7.96 15.97 16.44
N SER A 52 6.77 16.01 17.02
CA SER A 52 6.58 15.84 18.48
C SER A 52 6.35 14.35 18.83
N ASP A 53 6.73 13.96 20.06
CA ASP A 53 6.51 12.60 20.56
C ASP A 53 5.29 12.61 21.50
N PRO A 54 4.16 12.01 21.10
CA PRO A 54 2.92 12.08 21.88
C PRO A 54 3.08 11.46 23.29
N ASP A 55 3.99 10.49 23.45
CA ASP A 55 4.23 9.83 24.74
C ASP A 55 4.94 10.74 25.76
N LYS A 56 5.72 11.73 25.30
CA LYS A 56 6.45 12.66 26.19
C LYS A 56 5.64 13.90 26.59
N SER A 57 4.59 14.22 25.84
CA SER A 57 3.73 15.37 26.16
C SER A 57 2.85 15.10 27.37
N ASN A 58 2.48 13.84 27.64
CA ASN A 58 1.69 13.47 28.80
C ASN A 58 2.53 13.46 30.10
N CYS A 59 3.82 13.07 30.03
CA CYS A 59 4.70 13.11 31.21
C CYS A 59 5.14 14.53 31.60
N ARG A 60 5.09 15.51 30.68
CA ARG A 60 5.42 16.90 31.02
C ARG A 60 4.25 17.71 31.59
N ALA A 61 3.01 17.25 31.38
CA ALA A 61 1.84 17.88 32.02
C ALA A 61 1.76 17.60 33.53
N ASP A 62 2.37 16.46 33.96
CA ASP A 62 2.41 16.08 35.40
C ASP A 62 3.65 16.60 36.12
N ALA A 63 4.61 17.18 35.41
CA ALA A 63 5.83 17.78 35.98
C ALA A 63 5.86 19.30 35.74
N SER A 64 4.90 20.02 36.31
CA SER A 64 5.02 21.46 36.48
C SER A 64 5.81 21.70 37.78
N PRO A 65 6.97 22.38 37.76
CA PRO A 65 7.70 22.65 38.98
C PRO A 65 6.93 23.64 39.84
N ASP A 66 6.84 23.30 41.09
CA ASP A 66 6.32 24.05 42.21
C ASP A 66 6.44 25.56 42.07
N SER A 67 5.30 26.25 42.05
CA SER A 67 5.24 27.62 42.52
C SER A 67 5.09 27.58 44.07
N PRO A 68 5.99 28.16 44.83
CA PRO A 68 5.88 28.16 46.28
C PRO A 68 4.82 29.20 46.70
N GLY A 69 3.58 28.72 46.84
CA GLY A 69 2.47 29.59 47.22
C GLY A 69 1.15 28.92 47.55
N SER A 70 0.94 27.65 47.16
CA SER A 70 -0.40 27.02 47.24
C SER A 70 -0.55 25.88 48.25
N ALA A 71 0.50 25.53 49.00
CA ALA A 71 0.43 24.44 49.97
C ALA A 71 -0.50 24.70 51.16
N SER A 72 -0.72 25.95 51.49
CA SER A 72 -1.56 26.37 52.63
C SER A 72 -3.07 26.36 52.28
N GLU A 73 -3.44 26.68 51.04
CA GLU A 73 -4.84 26.65 50.57
C GLU A 73 -5.35 25.26 50.27
N ALA A 74 -4.50 24.35 49.73
CA ALA A 74 -4.85 22.97 49.49
C ALA A 74 -5.12 22.18 50.76
N LEU A 75 -4.43 22.49 51.87
CA LEU A 75 -4.68 21.87 53.17
C LEU A 75 -5.99 22.38 53.85
N ALA A 76 -6.42 23.58 53.53
CA ALA A 76 -7.68 24.13 54.02
C ALA A 76 -8.89 23.56 53.30
N LEU A 77 -8.79 23.28 51.99
CA LEU A 77 -9.84 22.66 51.19
C LEU A 77 -10.01 21.15 51.45
N GLN A 78 -8.93 20.45 51.85
CA GLN A 78 -9.01 19.03 52.23
C GLN A 78 -9.74 18.78 53.56
N ARG A 79 -9.85 19.78 54.42
CA ARG A 79 -10.59 19.67 55.72
C ARG A 79 -12.09 19.90 55.60
N ALA A 80 -12.58 20.32 54.47
CA ALA A 80 -14.01 20.65 54.27
C ALA A 80 -14.83 19.57 53.51
N GLN A 81 -14.25 18.44 53.18
CA GLN A 81 -15.04 17.33 52.59
C GLN A 81 -15.53 16.37 53.67
N PRO A 82 -16.83 16.04 53.71
CA PRO A 82 -17.35 15.05 54.66
C PRO A 82 -16.73 13.69 54.34
N GLU A 83 -16.12 13.04 55.34
CA GLU A 83 -15.62 11.68 55.28
C GLU A 83 -16.76 10.72 54.90
N VAL A 84 -16.80 10.32 53.62
CA VAL A 84 -17.62 9.18 53.20
C VAL A 84 -16.95 7.93 53.74
N ARG A 85 -17.35 7.49 54.95
CA ARG A 85 -16.95 6.22 55.53
C ARG A 85 -17.41 5.07 54.63
N LEU A 86 -16.55 4.63 53.71
CA LEU A 86 -16.78 3.38 52.96
C LEU A 86 -16.93 2.22 53.95
N SER A 87 -17.95 1.43 53.78
CA SER A 87 -18.19 0.25 54.64
C SER A 87 -16.96 -0.69 54.57
N LYS A 88 -16.69 -1.36 55.70
CA LYS A 88 -15.57 -2.35 55.79
C LYS A 88 -15.59 -3.39 54.66
N ARG A 89 -16.74 -3.63 54.06
CA ARG A 89 -16.93 -4.54 52.93
C ARG A 89 -16.46 -3.93 51.60
N ALA A 90 -16.63 -2.63 51.43
CA ALA A 90 -16.16 -1.90 50.24
C ALA A 90 -14.63 -1.69 50.29
N GLN A 91 -14.07 -1.42 51.47
CA GLN A 91 -12.61 -1.33 51.70
C GLN A 91 -11.94 -2.71 51.46
N ARG A 92 -12.51 -3.82 51.92
CA ARG A 92 -12.00 -5.16 51.63
C ARG A 92 -12.10 -5.54 50.16
N ARG A 93 -13.12 -5.07 49.43
CA ARG A 93 -13.18 -5.25 47.95
C ARG A 93 -12.14 -4.45 47.21
N LEU A 94 -11.87 -3.23 47.63
CA LEU A 94 -10.79 -2.39 47.03
C LEU A 94 -9.39 -2.97 47.37
N GLN A 95 -9.15 -3.45 48.58
CA GLN A 95 -7.92 -4.14 48.94
C GLN A 95 -7.72 -5.46 48.21
N LYS A 96 -8.81 -6.24 48.02
CA LYS A 96 -8.75 -7.50 47.28
C LYS A 96 -8.55 -7.31 45.76
N ASN A 97 -9.01 -6.21 45.21
CA ASN A 97 -8.77 -5.86 43.82
C ASN A 97 -7.41 -5.15 43.57
N GLY A 98 -6.75 -4.66 44.66
CA GLY A 98 -5.44 -4.00 44.56
C GLY A 98 -4.24 -4.94 44.79
N SER A 99 -4.42 -6.13 45.37
CA SER A 99 -3.30 -6.95 45.83
C SER A 99 -3.11 -8.31 45.16
N GLY A 100 -3.69 -8.54 44.01
CA GLY A 100 -3.54 -9.89 43.43
C GLY A 100 -3.78 -9.96 41.94
N SER A 101 -2.77 -9.77 41.12
CA SER A 101 -2.61 -10.48 39.84
C SER A 101 -1.76 -9.79 38.78
N THR A 102 -0.69 -9.12 39.18
CA THR A 102 0.07 -8.35 38.14
C THR A 102 1.27 -9.07 37.52
N PRO A 103 1.96 -10.06 38.07
CA PRO A 103 3.17 -10.56 37.42
C PRO A 103 2.91 -11.52 36.25
N ALA A 104 1.90 -12.39 36.32
CA ALA A 104 1.67 -13.39 35.27
C ALA A 104 1.10 -12.77 33.97
N ARG A 105 0.12 -11.88 34.09
CA ARG A 105 -0.52 -11.20 32.93
C ARG A 105 0.47 -10.34 32.12
N TRP A 106 1.46 -9.73 32.78
CA TRP A 106 2.52 -8.95 32.15
C TRP A 106 3.54 -9.84 31.41
N ARG A 107 3.86 -11.02 31.96
CA ARG A 107 4.77 -11.97 31.34
C ARG A 107 4.21 -12.50 30.02
N TYR A 108 2.98 -12.99 29.97
CA TYR A 108 2.37 -13.52 28.75
C TYR A 108 2.25 -12.47 27.64
N ARG A 109 1.91 -11.23 27.94
CA ARG A 109 1.85 -10.14 26.95
C ARG A 109 3.21 -9.86 26.31
N LYS A 110 4.29 -9.92 27.08
CA LYS A 110 5.65 -9.77 26.56
C LYS A 110 6.07 -10.95 25.69
N VAL A 111 5.77 -12.18 26.08
CA VAL A 111 6.10 -13.38 25.30
C VAL A 111 5.46 -13.34 23.92
N TRP A 112 4.17 -13.04 23.85
CA TRP A 112 3.49 -12.92 22.55
C TRP A 112 4.11 -11.86 21.64
N LEU A 113 4.46 -10.71 22.20
CA LEU A 113 5.12 -9.67 21.44
C LEU A 113 6.49 -10.12 20.93
N TRP A 114 7.27 -10.82 21.74
CA TRP A 114 8.56 -11.36 21.32
C TRP A 114 8.42 -12.41 20.22
N LEU A 115 7.48 -13.35 20.35
CA LEU A 115 7.21 -14.34 19.32
C LEU A 115 6.79 -13.70 17.99
N LEU A 116 5.89 -12.72 18.05
CA LEU A 116 5.45 -12.00 16.88
C LEU A 116 6.58 -11.20 16.24
N SER A 117 7.43 -10.56 17.04
CA SER A 117 8.63 -9.86 16.57
C SER A 117 9.63 -10.80 15.92
N ALA A 118 9.83 -11.99 16.49
CA ALA A 118 10.68 -13.02 15.92
C ALA A 118 10.14 -13.55 14.58
N CYS A 119 8.82 -13.80 14.48
CA CYS A 119 8.17 -14.17 13.22
C CYS A 119 8.31 -13.07 12.16
N PHE A 120 8.14 -11.82 12.56
CA PHE A 120 8.29 -10.69 11.63
C PHE A 120 9.73 -10.54 11.17
N LEU A 121 10.70 -10.68 12.07
CA LEU A 121 12.12 -10.63 11.72
C LEU A 121 12.49 -11.78 10.78
N MET A 122 12.03 -13.00 11.06
CA MET A 122 12.23 -14.15 10.17
C MET A 122 11.65 -13.89 8.78
N PHE A 123 10.43 -13.37 8.70
CA PHE A 123 9.81 -12.95 7.45
C PHE A 123 10.68 -11.93 6.72
N ALA A 124 11.08 -10.84 7.39
CA ALA A 124 11.85 -9.75 6.77
C ALA A 124 13.22 -10.24 6.25
N VAL A 125 13.97 -10.95 7.10
CA VAL A 125 15.29 -11.48 6.73
C VAL A 125 15.15 -12.49 5.57
N ARG A 126 14.22 -13.47 5.70
CA ARG A 126 14.06 -14.51 4.67
C ARG A 126 13.60 -13.93 3.32
N SER A 127 12.72 -12.94 3.35
CA SER A 127 12.19 -12.34 2.12
C SER A 127 13.17 -11.39 1.44
N PHE A 128 13.92 -10.61 2.18
CA PHE A 128 14.77 -9.56 1.60
C PHE A 128 16.23 -9.93 1.45
N CYS A 129 16.83 -10.73 2.36
CA CYS A 129 18.22 -11.18 2.17
C CYS A 129 18.35 -12.20 1.03
N TRP A 130 17.29 -12.90 0.66
CA TRP A 130 17.22 -13.80 -0.50
C TRP A 130 16.31 -13.28 -1.61
N LEU A 131 16.03 -11.96 -1.62
CA LEU A 131 15.23 -11.33 -2.66
C LEU A 131 15.89 -11.50 -4.04
N LEU A 132 17.17 -11.16 -4.11
CA LEU A 132 18.06 -11.38 -5.23
C LEU A 132 19.44 -11.74 -4.67
N TYR A 133 19.98 -12.88 -5.04
CA TYR A 133 21.25 -13.36 -4.50
C TYR A 133 22.07 -14.12 -5.54
N ILE A 134 23.35 -14.27 -5.26
CA ILE A 134 24.33 -14.92 -6.13
C ILE A 134 24.48 -16.37 -5.67
N ASP A 135 24.35 -17.32 -6.60
CA ASP A 135 24.61 -18.72 -6.41
C ASP A 135 25.45 -19.24 -7.59
N GLY A 136 26.76 -19.38 -7.37
CA GLY A 136 27.72 -19.68 -8.45
C GLY A 136 27.69 -18.60 -9.53
N ASN A 137 27.42 -19.01 -10.78
CA ASN A 137 27.30 -18.10 -11.92
C ASN A 137 25.89 -17.56 -12.15
N GLN A 138 24.93 -17.87 -11.28
CA GLN A 138 23.56 -17.45 -11.45
C GLN A 138 23.15 -16.40 -10.43
N LEU A 139 22.37 -15.42 -10.89
CA LEU A 139 21.49 -14.65 -10.04
C LEU A 139 20.24 -15.46 -9.79
N LYS A 140 19.85 -15.60 -8.53
CA LYS A 140 18.67 -16.34 -8.12
C LYS A 140 17.75 -15.47 -7.26
N ILE A 141 16.47 -15.80 -7.29
CA ILE A 141 15.46 -15.25 -6.40
C ILE A 141 14.79 -16.38 -5.62
N GLN A 142 14.40 -16.10 -4.38
CA GLN A 142 13.80 -17.12 -3.52
C GLN A 142 12.28 -17.17 -3.64
N SER A 143 11.62 -16.03 -3.81
CA SER A 143 10.17 -15.95 -3.85
C SER A 143 9.65 -16.12 -5.27
N PRO A 144 8.85 -17.16 -5.57
CA PRO A 144 8.26 -17.35 -6.90
C PRO A 144 7.32 -16.20 -7.29
N ASN A 145 6.68 -15.58 -6.30
CA ASN A 145 5.77 -14.44 -6.52
C ASN A 145 6.50 -13.19 -7.03
N ASN A 146 7.82 -13.16 -6.97
CA ASN A 146 8.65 -12.01 -7.35
C ASN A 146 9.39 -12.19 -8.69
N LEU A 147 9.21 -13.31 -9.38
CA LEU A 147 9.94 -13.61 -10.62
C LEU A 147 9.72 -12.53 -11.70
N GLY A 148 8.48 -12.17 -11.98
CA GLY A 148 8.15 -11.13 -12.96
C GLY A 148 8.43 -9.72 -12.44
N ASP A 149 7.90 -9.39 -11.27
CA ASP A 149 7.94 -8.03 -10.72
C ASP A 149 9.38 -7.53 -10.50
N LEU A 150 10.28 -8.37 -9.96
CA LEU A 150 11.64 -7.95 -9.71
C LEU A 150 12.42 -7.63 -11.00
N GLY A 151 12.15 -8.35 -12.09
CA GLY A 151 12.72 -8.05 -13.40
C GLY A 151 12.38 -6.64 -13.87
N LEU A 152 11.13 -6.23 -13.75
CA LEU A 152 10.69 -4.87 -14.06
C LEU A 152 11.37 -3.84 -13.15
N HIS A 153 11.41 -4.08 -11.85
CA HIS A 153 12.04 -3.15 -10.90
C HIS A 153 13.54 -2.98 -11.15
N VAL A 154 14.28 -4.07 -11.40
CA VAL A 154 15.71 -4.00 -11.76
C VAL A 154 15.91 -3.22 -13.06
N THR A 155 15.05 -3.46 -14.06
CA THR A 155 15.04 -2.70 -15.32
C THR A 155 14.88 -1.20 -15.06
N LEU A 156 13.91 -0.79 -14.24
CA LEU A 156 13.66 0.63 -13.95
C LEU A 156 14.82 1.26 -13.18
N ILE A 157 15.33 0.58 -12.15
CA ILE A 157 16.49 1.08 -11.36
C ILE A 157 17.70 1.33 -12.27
N ARG A 158 18.05 0.35 -13.10
CA ARG A 158 19.19 0.46 -14.04
C ARG A 158 18.92 1.50 -15.13
N ASN A 159 17.71 1.59 -15.65
CA ASN A 159 17.33 2.59 -16.65
C ASN A 159 17.48 4.02 -16.10
N PHE A 160 16.93 4.31 -14.92
CA PHE A 160 17.11 5.61 -14.25
C PHE A 160 18.59 5.92 -13.98
N ALA A 161 19.37 4.92 -13.61
CA ALA A 161 20.78 5.09 -13.31
C ALA A 161 21.68 5.19 -14.56
N SER A 162 21.16 4.90 -15.76
CA SER A 162 21.93 4.95 -17.00
C SER A 162 22.05 6.37 -17.59
N GLY A 163 21.44 7.38 -16.96
CA GLY A 163 21.48 8.77 -17.42
C GLY A 163 20.43 9.13 -18.47
N VAL A 164 19.36 8.32 -18.61
CA VAL A 164 18.20 8.67 -19.45
C VAL A 164 17.51 9.93 -18.92
N ALA A 165 16.98 10.74 -19.84
CA ALA A 165 16.19 11.90 -19.47
C ALA A 165 14.97 11.50 -18.64
N LEU A 166 14.73 12.14 -17.50
CA LEU A 166 13.54 11.88 -16.68
C LEU A 166 12.39 12.80 -17.16
N TRP A 167 11.15 12.33 -17.29
CA TRP A 167 10.60 10.99 -17.13
C TRP A 167 10.84 10.20 -18.43
N PRO A 168 11.42 8.96 -18.34
CA PRO A 168 11.92 8.30 -19.55
C PRO A 168 10.79 7.73 -20.41
N ASP A 169 11.16 7.37 -21.64
CA ASP A 169 10.34 6.46 -22.42
C ASP A 169 10.22 5.12 -21.68
N ASN A 170 9.08 4.44 -21.88
CA ASN A 170 8.89 3.14 -21.30
C ASN A 170 9.93 2.14 -21.83
N PRO A 171 10.77 1.55 -20.96
CA PRO A 171 11.82 0.63 -21.41
C PRO A 171 11.29 -0.68 -22.01
N ILE A 172 10.00 -0.98 -21.76
CA ILE A 172 9.34 -2.20 -22.23
C ILE A 172 8.25 -1.95 -23.28
N TYR A 173 8.06 -0.70 -23.73
CA TYR A 173 7.05 -0.38 -24.76
C TYR A 173 7.42 0.85 -25.58
N VAL A 174 7.57 0.66 -26.90
CA VAL A 174 8.12 1.66 -27.80
C VAL A 174 7.28 2.94 -27.95
N PHE A 175 5.96 2.88 -27.70
CA PHE A 175 5.04 3.96 -28.07
C PHE A 175 4.55 4.80 -26.87
N SER A 176 5.19 4.73 -25.71
CA SER A 176 4.75 5.51 -24.56
C SER A 176 5.90 5.95 -23.65
N LYS A 177 5.65 6.97 -22.84
CA LYS A 177 6.44 7.23 -21.64
C LYS A 177 6.14 6.18 -20.57
N LEU A 178 6.99 6.12 -19.55
CA LEU A 178 6.83 5.17 -18.45
C LEU A 178 5.48 5.38 -17.73
N ARG A 179 4.64 4.34 -17.71
CA ARG A 179 3.34 4.29 -17.00
C ARG A 179 3.45 3.47 -15.74
N TYR A 180 4.22 3.92 -14.75
CA TYR A 180 4.42 3.15 -13.53
C TYR A 180 4.78 4.07 -12.34
N PRO A 181 4.24 3.83 -11.13
CA PRO A 181 4.62 4.55 -9.92
C PRO A 181 5.99 4.04 -9.41
N ALA A 182 7.07 4.51 -10.02
CA ALA A 182 8.43 4.00 -9.85
C ALA A 182 9.26 4.76 -8.79
N GLY A 183 8.63 5.43 -7.81
CA GLY A 183 9.35 6.22 -6.79
C GLY A 183 10.40 5.44 -6.01
N MET A 184 10.10 4.19 -5.61
CA MET A 184 11.08 3.34 -4.91
C MET A 184 12.20 2.85 -5.82
N ASP A 185 11.93 2.66 -7.11
CA ASP A 185 12.96 2.28 -8.07
C ASP A 185 13.91 3.45 -8.33
N LEU A 186 13.35 4.66 -8.42
CA LEU A 186 14.14 5.89 -8.51
C LEU A 186 15.02 6.08 -7.26
N PHE A 187 14.49 5.85 -6.04
CA PHE A 187 15.29 5.89 -4.83
C PHE A 187 16.45 4.88 -4.86
N ASN A 188 16.20 3.64 -5.30
CA ASN A 188 17.25 2.65 -5.46
C ASN A 188 18.26 3.02 -6.56
N ALA A 189 17.83 3.71 -7.63
CA ALA A 189 18.76 4.25 -8.64
C ALA A 189 19.68 5.33 -8.06
N LEU A 190 19.18 6.21 -7.17
CA LEU A 190 20.04 7.16 -6.44
C LEU A 190 21.09 6.45 -5.58
N LEU A 191 20.69 5.39 -4.86
CA LEU A 191 21.63 4.58 -4.07
C LEU A 191 22.66 3.91 -4.97
N TYR A 192 22.25 3.36 -6.10
CA TYR A 192 23.13 2.72 -7.07
C TYR A 192 24.16 3.70 -7.65
N LEU A 193 23.74 4.91 -8.05
CA LEU A 193 24.61 5.98 -8.50
C LEU A 193 25.55 6.49 -7.40
N ALA A 194 25.16 6.39 -6.14
CA ALA A 194 26.00 6.66 -4.97
C ALA A 194 26.94 5.48 -4.60
N HIS A 195 27.14 4.52 -5.51
CA HIS A 195 27.97 3.33 -5.34
C HIS A 195 27.50 2.30 -4.31
N VAL A 196 26.22 2.29 -3.96
CA VAL A 196 25.62 1.17 -3.25
C VAL A 196 25.30 0.06 -4.26
N ASP A 197 25.87 -1.11 -4.07
CA ASP A 197 25.57 -2.26 -4.94
C ASP A 197 24.07 -2.53 -5.03
N LEU A 198 23.59 -2.93 -6.23
CA LEU A 198 22.18 -3.13 -6.51
C LEU A 198 21.51 -4.11 -5.53
N ILE A 199 22.14 -5.27 -5.30
CA ILE A 199 21.61 -6.30 -4.40
C ILE A 199 21.53 -5.76 -2.97
N ARG A 200 22.61 -5.12 -2.50
CA ARG A 200 22.66 -4.50 -1.17
C ARG A 200 21.61 -3.40 -1.02
N GLY A 201 21.43 -2.55 -2.05
CA GLY A 201 20.39 -1.52 -2.07
C GLY A 201 18.99 -2.10 -1.92
N LEU A 202 18.68 -3.17 -2.66
CA LEU A 202 17.41 -3.88 -2.59
C LEU A 202 17.17 -4.51 -1.21
N VAL A 203 18.19 -5.15 -0.62
CA VAL A 203 18.13 -5.79 0.71
C VAL A 203 17.89 -4.74 1.79
N TRP A 204 18.71 -3.70 1.86
CA TRP A 204 18.61 -2.70 2.91
C TRP A 204 17.31 -1.90 2.84
N THR A 205 16.86 -1.52 1.64
CA THR A 205 15.56 -0.86 1.50
C THR A 205 14.41 -1.75 1.96
N GLY A 206 14.46 -3.05 1.67
CA GLY A 206 13.46 -4.01 2.14
C GLY A 206 13.46 -4.20 3.66
N LEU A 207 14.63 -4.36 4.27
CA LEU A 207 14.77 -4.55 5.73
C LEU A 207 14.35 -3.29 6.50
N LEU A 208 14.77 -2.10 6.06
CA LEU A 208 14.39 -0.84 6.70
C LEU A 208 12.89 -0.55 6.54
N ALA A 209 12.33 -0.82 5.37
CA ALA A 209 10.90 -0.73 5.15
C ALA A 209 10.11 -1.72 6.02
N SER A 210 10.63 -2.93 6.23
CA SER A 210 10.04 -3.92 7.13
C SER A 210 10.03 -3.42 8.57
N LEU A 211 11.13 -2.86 9.06
CA LEU A 211 11.21 -2.25 10.39
C LEU A 211 10.21 -1.08 10.55
N ALA A 212 10.14 -0.20 9.55
CA ALA A 212 9.20 0.91 9.52
C ALA A 212 7.75 0.43 9.54
N THR A 213 7.43 -0.60 8.75
CA THR A 213 6.10 -1.23 8.66
C THR A 213 5.71 -1.90 9.98
N PHE A 214 6.61 -2.69 10.58
CA PHE A 214 6.40 -3.28 11.90
C PHE A 214 6.05 -2.21 12.93
N TYR A 215 6.86 -1.15 13.01
CA TYR A 215 6.65 -0.08 13.97
C TYR A 215 5.35 0.69 13.70
N ALA A 216 5.04 0.97 12.43
CA ALA A 216 3.82 1.66 12.06
C ALA A 216 2.56 0.85 12.43
N PHE A 217 2.51 -0.46 12.13
CA PHE A 217 1.41 -1.33 12.55
C PHE A 217 1.31 -1.45 14.06
N PHE A 218 2.44 -1.58 14.74
CA PHE A 218 2.45 -1.66 16.20
C PHE A 218 1.87 -0.39 16.85
N ARG A 219 2.18 0.78 16.31
CA ARG A 219 1.62 2.07 16.79
C ARG A 219 0.17 2.28 16.37
N TRP A 220 -0.23 1.79 15.20
CA TRP A 220 -1.61 1.90 14.70
C TRP A 220 -2.59 0.97 15.42
N ALA A 221 -2.26 -0.32 15.53
CA ALA A 221 -3.18 -1.36 16.00
C ALA A 221 -2.56 -2.35 17.00
N GLY A 222 -1.38 -2.05 17.57
CA GLY A 222 -0.68 -2.91 18.51
C GLY A 222 -0.21 -4.23 17.89
N ALA A 223 0.01 -5.23 18.72
CA ALA A 223 0.40 -6.57 18.28
C ALA A 223 -0.63 -7.22 17.34
N PHE A 224 -1.92 -6.91 17.52
CA PHE A 224 -2.99 -7.40 16.65
C PHE A 224 -2.84 -6.88 15.21
N GLY A 225 -2.42 -5.61 15.03
CA GLY A 225 -2.15 -5.05 13.71
C GLY A 225 -0.96 -5.71 13.02
N VAL A 226 0.13 -5.98 13.76
CA VAL A 226 1.30 -6.68 13.22
C VAL A 226 0.92 -8.11 12.81
N ALA A 227 0.13 -8.83 13.63
CA ALA A 227 -0.38 -10.14 13.28
C ALA A 227 -1.30 -10.11 12.07
N GLY A 228 -2.18 -9.10 11.98
CA GLY A 228 -3.05 -8.87 10.83
C GLY A 228 -2.30 -8.62 9.53
N PHE A 229 -1.17 -7.96 9.57
CA PHE A 229 -0.30 -7.80 8.41
C PHE A 229 0.38 -9.11 8.00
N LEU A 230 1.00 -9.82 8.95
CA LEU A 230 1.75 -11.04 8.66
C LEU A 230 0.87 -12.23 8.29
N PHE A 231 -0.23 -12.39 9.02
CA PHE A 231 -1.06 -13.59 9.00
C PHE A 231 -2.45 -13.30 8.42
N ASN A 232 -2.54 -12.32 7.51
CA ASN A 232 -3.79 -12.11 6.79
C ASN A 232 -4.12 -13.34 5.94
N GLY A 233 -5.39 -13.62 5.76
CA GLY A 233 -5.87 -14.70 4.91
C GLY A 233 -7.28 -15.12 5.31
N GLY A 234 -7.91 -15.86 4.39
CA GLY A 234 -9.20 -16.49 4.62
C GLY A 234 -9.05 -17.93 5.13
N ILE A 235 -9.73 -18.85 4.46
CA ILE A 235 -9.73 -20.27 4.85
C ILE A 235 -8.72 -21.13 4.07
N ALA A 236 -8.00 -20.56 3.11
CA ALA A 236 -7.13 -21.30 2.20
C ALA A 236 -6.05 -22.13 2.90
N GLY A 237 -5.41 -21.57 3.93
CA GLY A 237 -4.37 -22.28 4.70
C GLY A 237 -4.85 -23.55 5.37
N PHE A 238 -6.16 -23.69 5.62
CA PHE A 238 -6.72 -24.91 6.21
C PHE A 238 -6.68 -26.12 5.28
N GLN A 239 -6.33 -25.94 3.99
CA GLN A 239 -5.98 -27.04 3.09
C GLN A 239 -4.78 -27.86 3.61
N PHE A 240 -3.97 -27.30 4.50
CA PHE A 240 -2.93 -28.00 5.23
C PHE A 240 -3.42 -29.30 5.88
N PHE A 241 -4.61 -29.30 6.46
CA PHE A 241 -5.19 -30.50 7.10
C PHE A 241 -5.53 -31.64 6.13
N LYS A 242 -5.62 -31.34 4.82
CA LYS A 242 -5.80 -32.35 3.77
C LYS A 242 -4.46 -32.85 3.22
N THR A 243 -3.47 -31.97 3.11
CA THR A 243 -2.21 -32.27 2.43
C THR A 243 -1.07 -32.58 3.39
N LEU A 244 -1.16 -32.13 4.66
CA LEU A 244 -0.12 -32.16 5.70
C LEU A 244 1.21 -31.54 5.25
N LYS A 245 1.15 -30.62 4.26
CA LYS A 245 2.32 -29.90 3.72
C LYS A 245 2.17 -28.41 3.94
N PHE A 246 3.26 -27.75 4.35
CA PHE A 246 3.31 -26.30 4.37
C PHE A 246 3.56 -25.78 2.96
N LEU A 247 2.53 -25.20 2.37
CA LEU A 247 2.53 -24.61 1.04
C LEU A 247 1.97 -23.18 1.11
N ASP A 248 2.30 -22.35 0.11
CA ASP A 248 1.63 -21.06 -0.05
C ASP A 248 0.27 -21.27 -0.70
N TYR A 249 -0.71 -21.62 0.11
CA TYR A 249 -2.09 -21.84 -0.33
C TYR A 249 -2.78 -20.57 -0.84
N GLN A 250 -2.25 -19.39 -0.53
CA GLN A 250 -2.73 -18.12 -1.07
C GLN A 250 -2.12 -17.81 -2.44
N GLY A 251 -1.17 -18.61 -2.91
CA GLY A 251 -0.66 -18.59 -4.28
C GLY A 251 -1.62 -19.19 -5.30
N ASP A 252 -2.68 -19.90 -4.87
CA ASP A 252 -3.67 -20.53 -5.72
C ASP A 252 -4.45 -19.48 -6.55
N LYS A 253 -4.83 -19.86 -7.77
CA LYS A 253 -5.60 -19.03 -8.70
C LYS A 253 -6.99 -18.67 -8.17
N THR A 254 -7.59 -19.54 -7.35
CA THR A 254 -8.92 -19.36 -6.74
C THR A 254 -8.96 -18.34 -5.61
N ILE A 255 -7.81 -17.79 -5.20
CA ILE A 255 -7.69 -16.85 -4.07
C ILE A 255 -7.28 -15.47 -4.59
N ALA A 256 -8.21 -14.52 -4.57
CA ALA A 256 -7.92 -13.14 -4.92
C ALA A 256 -7.21 -12.39 -3.77
N TRP A 257 -7.59 -12.64 -2.52
CA TRP A 257 -6.95 -12.03 -1.34
C TRP A 257 -5.64 -12.76 -1.00
N LYS A 258 -4.57 -12.35 -1.67
CA LYS A 258 -3.24 -12.91 -1.46
C LYS A 258 -2.63 -12.47 -0.13
N SER A 259 -1.55 -13.11 0.30
CA SER A 259 -0.77 -12.69 1.45
C SER A 259 -0.23 -11.27 1.26
N ILE A 260 -0.64 -10.33 2.10
CA ILE A 260 -0.16 -8.95 2.04
C ILE A 260 1.37 -8.92 2.21
N ALA A 261 1.90 -9.73 3.13
CA ALA A 261 3.32 -9.78 3.39
C ALA A 261 4.10 -10.35 2.19
N LEU A 262 3.71 -11.54 1.67
CA LEU A 262 4.48 -12.26 0.64
C LEU A 262 4.23 -11.76 -0.79
N SER A 263 2.96 -11.49 -1.13
CA SER A 263 2.56 -11.25 -2.52
C SER A 263 2.37 -9.77 -2.86
N MET A 264 2.30 -8.90 -1.85
CA MET A 264 2.17 -7.46 -2.06
C MET A 264 3.40 -6.70 -1.54
N PHE A 265 3.74 -6.83 -0.27
CA PHE A 265 4.81 -6.06 0.34
C PHE A 265 6.20 -6.42 -0.21
N VAL A 266 6.48 -7.70 -0.45
CA VAL A 266 7.78 -8.14 -1.00
C VAL A 266 7.90 -7.83 -2.49
N THR A 267 6.81 -8.04 -3.26
CA THR A 267 6.85 -7.93 -4.72
C THR A 267 6.68 -6.50 -5.21
N GLN A 268 5.79 -5.73 -4.57
CA GLN A 268 5.43 -4.37 -4.98
C GLN A 268 6.30 -3.33 -4.25
N ARG A 269 7.39 -2.93 -4.86
CA ARG A 269 8.36 -2.02 -4.22
C ARG A 269 7.75 -0.72 -3.71
N GLY A 270 6.77 -0.16 -4.41
CA GLY A 270 6.04 1.02 -3.94
C GLY A 270 5.39 0.86 -2.58
N LEU A 271 4.95 -0.35 -2.20
CA LEU A 271 4.36 -0.64 -0.90
C LEU A 271 5.37 -0.63 0.26
N LEU A 272 6.65 -0.83 -0.02
CA LEU A 272 7.71 -0.68 1.01
C LEU A 272 7.72 0.72 1.62
N TYR A 273 7.36 1.73 0.82
CA TYR A 273 7.19 3.10 1.27
C TYR A 273 5.74 3.40 1.67
N ALA A 274 4.77 3.01 0.84
CA ALA A 274 3.38 3.43 0.98
C ALA A 274 2.69 2.89 2.24
N ILE A 275 2.97 1.65 2.67
CA ILE A 275 2.35 1.08 3.89
C ILE A 275 2.80 1.84 5.15
N PRO A 276 4.08 1.99 5.48
CA PRO A 276 4.47 2.71 6.68
C PRO A 276 4.09 4.19 6.65
N VAL A 277 4.11 4.85 5.48
CA VAL A 277 3.65 6.24 5.35
C VAL A 277 2.15 6.37 5.58
N GLY A 278 1.34 5.54 4.92
CA GLY A 278 -0.11 5.60 5.08
C GLY A 278 -0.54 5.35 6.52
N LEU A 279 0.07 4.36 7.19
CA LEU A 279 -0.18 4.11 8.62
C LEU A 279 0.30 5.26 9.51
N LEU A 280 1.43 5.89 9.19
CA LEU A 280 1.91 7.08 9.92
C LEU A 280 0.93 8.24 9.80
N LEU A 281 0.39 8.51 8.60
CA LEU A 281 -0.61 9.55 8.37
C LEU A 281 -1.93 9.24 9.10
N LEU A 282 -2.42 8.00 9.02
CA LEU A 282 -3.61 7.58 9.76
C LEU A 282 -3.43 7.69 11.28
N TRP A 283 -2.26 7.28 11.78
CA TRP A 283 -1.92 7.45 13.20
C TRP A 283 -1.82 8.93 13.58
N HIS A 284 -1.18 9.77 12.74
CA HIS A 284 -1.12 11.22 12.96
C HIS A 284 -2.53 11.84 13.04
N TRP A 285 -3.43 11.52 12.10
CA TRP A 285 -4.79 12.04 12.09
C TRP A 285 -5.59 11.57 13.31
N ARG A 286 -5.42 10.33 13.73
CA ARG A 286 -6.05 9.83 14.96
C ARG A 286 -5.58 10.59 16.19
N GLU A 287 -4.29 10.77 16.37
CA GLU A 287 -3.74 11.50 17.51
C GLU A 287 -4.13 12.99 17.49
N LYS A 288 -4.05 13.63 16.34
CA LYS A 288 -4.37 15.05 16.17
C LYS A 288 -5.83 15.37 16.42
N PHE A 289 -6.75 14.54 15.93
CA PHE A 289 -8.16 14.86 15.92
C PHE A 289 -8.99 14.18 17.01
N PHE A 290 -8.53 13.05 17.57
CA PHE A 290 -9.36 12.24 18.46
C PHE A 290 -8.77 11.96 19.84
N THR A 291 -7.46 12.14 20.07
CA THR A 291 -6.84 11.80 21.36
C THR A 291 -6.77 12.98 22.33
N GLY A 292 -6.90 14.21 21.86
CA GLY A 292 -6.82 15.44 22.67
C GLY A 292 -8.04 15.72 23.58
N GLY A 293 -9.08 14.88 23.56
CA GLY A 293 -10.33 15.06 24.30
C GLY A 293 -10.52 14.20 25.55
N LEU A 294 -9.61 13.26 25.84
CA LEU A 294 -9.77 12.29 26.93
C LEU A 294 -9.18 12.73 28.29
N VAL A 295 -8.60 13.92 28.40
CA VAL A 295 -8.06 14.47 29.65
C VAL A 295 -8.94 15.58 30.25
N ALA A 296 -10.14 15.80 29.74
CA ALA A 296 -11.15 16.62 30.43
C ALA A 296 -11.99 15.73 31.35
N GLY A 297 -11.33 15.16 32.39
CA GLY A 297 -12.00 14.64 33.57
C GLY A 297 -12.50 15.82 34.39
N VAL A 298 -13.82 15.80 34.59
CA VAL A 298 -14.57 16.37 35.73
C VAL A 298 -13.88 17.55 36.46
N GLY A 299 -14.36 18.78 36.19
CA GLY A 299 -14.19 19.92 37.10
C GLY A 299 -13.24 20.99 36.63
N ASP A 300 -13.58 21.70 35.55
CA ASP A 300 -13.22 23.13 35.45
C ASP A 300 -14.07 23.84 34.40
N SER A 301 -14.99 24.68 34.86
CA SER A 301 -15.87 25.53 34.08
C SER A 301 -15.21 26.87 33.73
N GLY A 302 -14.00 26.83 33.18
CA GLY A 302 -13.33 28.00 32.62
C GLY A 302 -13.54 28.13 31.12
N PRO A 303 -13.46 29.30 30.50
CA PRO A 303 -13.74 29.48 29.07
C PRO A 303 -12.73 28.73 28.21
N GLN A 304 -13.23 27.65 27.55
CA GLN A 304 -12.50 26.66 26.77
C GLN A 304 -12.08 27.14 25.36
N THR A 305 -11.89 28.45 25.15
CA THR A 305 -11.77 29.00 23.80
C THR A 305 -10.40 28.88 23.14
N ASP A 306 -9.29 28.62 23.86
CA ASP A 306 -7.95 28.79 23.26
C ASP A 306 -6.98 27.58 23.30
N ARG A 307 -7.40 26.40 23.75
CA ARG A 307 -6.49 25.23 23.82
C ARG A 307 -6.56 24.23 22.64
N ILE A 308 -7.30 24.52 21.57
CA ILE A 308 -7.54 23.56 20.48
C ILE A 308 -6.51 23.64 19.35
N GLN A 309 -5.53 24.51 19.42
CA GLN A 309 -4.42 24.53 18.45
C GLN A 309 -3.20 23.75 18.94
N ARG A 310 -3.37 22.52 19.45
CA ARG A 310 -2.21 21.64 19.55
C ARG A 310 -1.80 21.26 18.13
N SER A 311 -0.64 21.75 17.71
CA SER A 311 0.05 21.21 16.52
C SER A 311 0.07 19.70 16.65
N GLY A 312 -0.47 18.99 15.65
CA GLY A 312 -0.43 17.53 15.63
C GLY A 312 1.01 17.01 15.73
N PRO A 313 1.21 15.70 15.95
CA PRO A 313 2.55 15.14 16.10
C PRO A 313 3.48 15.42 14.91
N LEU A 314 2.95 15.51 13.68
CA LEU A 314 3.72 15.88 12.49
C LEU A 314 3.53 17.34 12.13
N PRO A 315 4.60 18.05 11.73
CA PRO A 315 4.49 19.35 11.06
C PRO A 315 3.71 19.22 9.74
N PHE A 316 2.97 20.26 9.38
CA PHE A 316 2.15 20.25 8.16
C PHE A 316 2.94 19.95 6.88
N TRP A 317 4.15 20.49 6.75
CA TRP A 317 5.00 20.24 5.58
C TRP A 317 5.44 18.77 5.44
N VAL A 318 5.65 18.08 6.59
CA VAL A 318 5.95 16.63 6.60
C VAL A 318 4.72 15.86 6.14
N GLU A 319 3.56 16.15 6.74
CA GLU A 319 2.30 15.54 6.36
C GLU A 319 2.00 15.74 4.85
N LEU A 320 2.12 16.99 4.39
CA LEU A 320 1.92 17.36 2.98
C LEU A 320 2.89 16.63 2.06
N SER A 321 4.18 16.63 2.37
CA SER A 321 5.18 15.99 1.53
C SER A 321 4.93 14.49 1.36
N LEU A 322 4.61 13.79 2.45
CA LEU A 322 4.32 12.36 2.45
C LEU A 322 3.02 12.01 1.72
N TYR A 323 1.99 12.86 1.88
CA TYR A 323 0.69 12.64 1.25
C TYR A 323 0.72 12.98 -0.25
N ALA A 324 1.24 14.15 -0.62
CA ALA A 324 1.19 14.64 -1.98
C ALA A 324 2.10 13.87 -2.96
N SER A 325 3.19 13.30 -2.48
CA SER A 325 4.09 12.47 -3.30
C SER A 325 3.62 11.02 -3.46
N MET A 326 2.59 10.60 -2.73
CA MET A 326 2.14 9.21 -2.73
C MET A 326 1.84 8.63 -4.13
N PRO A 327 1.28 9.38 -5.11
CA PRO A 327 1.07 8.86 -6.47
C PRO A 327 2.35 8.41 -7.17
N LEU A 328 3.50 9.01 -6.86
CA LEU A 328 4.80 8.58 -7.39
C LEU A 328 5.22 7.20 -6.89
N PHE A 329 4.75 6.79 -5.70
CA PHE A 329 5.08 5.52 -5.07
C PHE A 329 3.96 4.49 -5.19
N HIS A 330 2.69 4.87 -4.90
CA HIS A 330 1.55 3.95 -4.91
C HIS A 330 0.20 4.66 -4.98
N VAL A 331 -0.42 4.64 -6.15
CA VAL A 331 -1.67 5.38 -6.44
C VAL A 331 -2.85 4.91 -5.58
N HIS A 332 -3.01 3.58 -5.36
CA HIS A 332 -4.12 3.06 -4.54
C HIS A 332 -4.05 3.52 -3.08
N THR A 333 -2.84 3.68 -2.53
CA THR A 333 -2.67 4.26 -1.19
C THR A 333 -3.08 5.72 -1.15
N PHE A 334 -2.70 6.50 -2.15
CA PHE A 334 -3.15 7.89 -2.27
C PHE A 334 -4.68 7.99 -2.30
N LEU A 335 -5.33 7.17 -3.13
CA LEU A 335 -6.80 7.12 -3.22
C LEU A 335 -7.44 6.73 -1.88
N ALA A 336 -6.94 5.70 -1.20
CA ALA A 336 -7.45 5.26 0.09
C ALA A 336 -7.33 6.33 1.17
N LEU A 337 -6.18 7.00 1.26
CA LEU A 337 -5.94 8.10 2.20
C LEU A 337 -6.83 9.31 1.89
N THR A 338 -7.05 9.61 0.60
CA THR A 338 -7.95 10.68 0.16
C THR A 338 -9.38 10.38 0.57
N ILE A 339 -9.87 9.15 0.35
CA ILE A 339 -11.20 8.72 0.81
C ILE A 339 -11.31 8.87 2.33
N ALA A 340 -10.32 8.38 3.09
CA ALA A 340 -10.31 8.50 4.54
C ALA A 340 -10.38 9.96 4.99
N LEU A 341 -9.59 10.84 4.37
CA LEU A 341 -9.53 12.27 4.71
C LEU A 341 -10.86 12.99 4.39
N ILE A 342 -11.48 12.68 3.25
CA ILE A 342 -12.80 13.21 2.87
C ILE A 342 -13.84 12.79 3.92
N PHE A 343 -13.89 11.51 4.28
CA PHE A 343 -14.85 11.03 5.29
C PHE A 343 -14.61 11.66 6.66
N LEU A 344 -13.37 11.80 7.10
CA LEU A 344 -13.04 12.50 8.34
C LEU A 344 -13.57 13.94 8.34
N SER A 345 -13.48 14.63 7.20
CA SER A 345 -13.96 15.99 7.06
C SER A 345 -15.49 16.10 7.03
N LEU A 346 -16.18 15.14 6.38
CA LEU A 346 -17.63 15.12 6.24
C LEU A 346 -18.36 14.89 7.56
N PHE A 347 -17.78 14.07 8.45
CA PHE A 347 -18.43 13.71 9.72
C PHE A 347 -18.20 14.73 10.84
N GLU A 348 -17.35 15.72 10.65
CA GLU A 348 -17.23 16.84 11.58
C GLU A 348 -18.45 17.76 11.47
N ARG A 349 -19.17 17.94 12.56
CA ARG A 349 -20.32 18.87 12.61
C ARG A 349 -19.83 20.26 12.98
N PRO A 350 -20.07 21.28 12.17
CA PRO A 350 -19.95 22.66 12.61
C PRO A 350 -21.00 22.92 13.70
N SER A 351 -20.61 23.57 14.77
CA SER A 351 -21.53 23.97 15.85
C SER A 351 -22.73 24.78 15.34
N GLU A 352 -22.55 25.45 14.22
CA GLU A 352 -23.49 26.36 13.59
C GLU A 352 -24.45 25.68 12.61
N LEU A 353 -24.09 24.51 12.04
CA LEU A 353 -25.05 23.80 11.16
C LEU A 353 -26.32 23.44 11.91
N THR A 354 -26.20 23.13 13.21
CA THR A 354 -27.37 22.90 14.08
C THR A 354 -28.12 24.21 14.33
N PHE A 355 -27.42 25.33 14.46
CA PHE A 355 -28.03 26.67 14.59
C PHE A 355 -28.68 27.08 13.28
N ILE A 356 -28.04 26.95 12.14
CA ILE A 356 -28.57 27.26 10.81
C ILE A 356 -29.77 26.40 10.47
N ILE A 357 -29.74 25.08 10.74
CA ILE A 357 -30.90 24.20 10.55
C ILE A 357 -32.06 24.63 11.46
N ASN A 358 -31.79 25.05 12.69
CA ASN A 358 -32.81 25.54 13.61
C ASN A 358 -33.36 26.90 13.20
N VAL A 359 -32.54 27.82 12.68
CA VAL A 359 -32.92 29.10 12.12
C VAL A 359 -33.75 28.92 10.84
N ALA A 360 -33.29 28.12 9.89
CA ALA A 360 -33.99 27.77 8.67
C ALA A 360 -35.36 27.09 8.95
N ARG A 361 -35.42 26.25 9.98
CA ARG A 361 -36.65 25.61 10.44
C ARG A 361 -37.61 26.62 11.09
N LYS A 362 -37.08 27.63 11.78
CA LYS A 362 -37.86 28.71 12.43
C LYS A 362 -38.36 29.72 11.40
N GLU A 363 -37.57 29.98 10.36
CA GLU A 363 -37.89 30.96 9.31
C GLU A 363 -38.65 30.38 8.10
N ARG A 364 -39.03 29.09 8.13
CA ARG A 364 -39.71 28.39 7.02
C ARG A 364 -39.03 28.53 5.66
N VAL A 365 -37.69 28.59 5.63
CA VAL A 365 -36.92 28.63 4.37
C VAL A 365 -37.08 27.29 3.66
N THR A 366 -37.85 27.26 2.60
CA THR A 366 -38.20 26.07 1.82
C THR A 366 -37.22 25.84 0.68
N GLY A 367 -35.96 25.52 0.97
CA GLY A 367 -35.04 25.12 -0.09
C GLY A 367 -33.60 24.98 0.34
N ILE A 368 -33.10 23.76 0.26
CA ILE A 368 -31.65 23.44 0.47
C ILE A 368 -30.76 24.24 -0.51
N GLY A 369 -31.26 24.58 -1.70
CA GLY A 369 -30.54 25.38 -2.69
C GLY A 369 -30.22 26.81 -2.22
N HIS A 370 -31.13 27.47 -1.51
CA HIS A 370 -30.87 28.80 -0.94
C HIS A 370 -29.86 28.79 0.21
N LEU A 371 -29.79 27.69 0.95
CA LEU A 371 -28.81 27.51 2.01
C LEU A 371 -27.38 27.33 1.43
N ILE A 372 -27.25 26.66 0.31
CA ILE A 372 -25.95 26.39 -0.34
C ILE A 372 -25.42 27.61 -1.10
N SER A 373 -26.27 28.44 -1.60
CA SER A 373 -25.90 29.62 -2.41
C SER A 373 -25.50 30.86 -1.60
N HIS A 374 -25.64 30.86 -0.26
CA HIS A 374 -25.30 32.00 0.56
C HIS A 374 -23.80 32.16 0.78
N PRO A 375 -23.13 33.17 0.21
CA PRO A 375 -21.66 33.28 0.22
C PRO A 375 -21.05 33.44 1.62
N VAL A 376 -21.84 33.88 2.61
CA VAL A 376 -21.38 34.05 4.00
C VAL A 376 -21.29 32.71 4.76
N MET A 377 -21.95 31.65 4.27
CA MET A 377 -22.00 30.36 4.98
C MET A 377 -20.71 29.53 4.83
N TRP A 378 -20.06 29.59 3.70
CA TRP A 378 -18.88 28.76 3.42
C TRP A 378 -17.70 29.06 4.33
N PRO A 379 -17.32 30.34 4.60
CA PRO A 379 -16.25 30.64 5.54
C PRO A 379 -16.52 30.15 6.98
N GLU A 380 -17.78 30.24 7.43
CA GLU A 380 -18.17 29.82 8.78
C GLU A 380 -18.22 28.31 8.95
N ILE A 381 -18.67 27.56 7.93
CA ILE A 381 -18.63 26.08 7.93
C ILE A 381 -17.21 25.55 8.10
N PHE A 382 -16.20 26.25 7.55
CA PHE A 382 -14.80 25.88 7.69
C PHE A 382 -14.16 26.41 8.96
N ARG A 383 -14.60 27.57 9.49
CA ARG A 383 -14.00 28.26 10.62
C ARG A 383 -14.06 27.45 11.91
N ASP A 384 -15.19 26.81 12.19
CA ASP A 384 -15.45 26.07 13.43
C ASP A 384 -15.24 24.55 13.31
N ALA A 385 -14.72 24.09 12.15
CA ALA A 385 -14.48 22.69 11.85
C ALA A 385 -13.00 22.43 11.61
N PRO A 386 -12.18 22.23 12.65
CA PRO A 386 -10.73 22.10 12.51
C PRO A 386 -10.28 20.91 11.68
N ILE A 387 -11.01 19.77 11.66
CA ILE A 387 -10.69 18.64 10.78
C ILE A 387 -10.92 19.04 9.33
N ARG A 388 -12.08 19.61 9.02
CA ARG A 388 -12.45 20.05 7.67
C ARG A 388 -11.48 21.10 7.13
N ARG A 389 -11.14 22.11 7.95
CA ARG A 389 -10.16 23.12 7.58
C ARG A 389 -8.79 22.51 7.29
N HIS A 390 -8.35 21.60 8.15
CA HIS A 390 -7.06 20.92 7.93
C HIS A 390 -7.06 20.03 6.72
N ALA A 391 -8.10 19.18 6.56
CA ALA A 391 -8.28 18.32 5.40
C ALA A 391 -8.37 19.13 4.11
N GLY A 392 -9.15 20.22 4.11
CA GLY A 392 -9.27 21.13 2.98
C GLY A 392 -7.92 21.78 2.63
N ALA A 393 -7.17 22.26 3.61
CA ALA A 393 -5.84 22.83 3.39
C ALA A 393 -4.83 21.80 2.85
N LEU A 394 -4.86 20.57 3.38
CA LEU A 394 -4.00 19.48 2.91
C LEU A 394 -4.34 19.07 1.49
N LEU A 395 -5.62 18.88 1.16
CA LEU A 395 -6.08 18.53 -0.18
C LEU A 395 -5.75 19.64 -1.19
N ALA A 396 -6.03 20.91 -0.83
CA ALA A 396 -5.73 22.05 -1.70
C ALA A 396 -4.22 22.20 -1.95
N ALA A 397 -3.39 22.09 -0.91
CA ALA A 397 -1.94 22.17 -1.04
C ALA A 397 -1.34 20.97 -1.80
N ALA A 398 -1.94 19.79 -1.66
CA ALA A 398 -1.50 18.58 -2.35
C ALA A 398 -1.96 18.52 -3.81
N LEU A 399 -2.94 19.32 -4.23
CA LEU A 399 -3.57 19.22 -5.55
C LEU A 399 -2.54 19.35 -6.69
N ILE A 400 -1.72 20.38 -6.65
CA ILE A 400 -0.70 20.60 -7.70
C ILE A 400 0.36 19.50 -7.71
N PRO A 401 1.09 19.22 -6.59
CA PRO A 401 2.14 18.21 -6.63
C PRO A 401 1.61 16.79 -6.87
N ALA A 402 0.45 16.42 -6.31
CA ALA A 402 -0.13 15.11 -6.56
C ALA A 402 -0.56 14.96 -8.03
N THR A 403 -1.18 15.99 -8.63
CA THR A 403 -1.53 16.01 -10.06
C THR A 403 -0.29 15.89 -10.95
N PHE A 404 0.79 16.57 -10.58
CA PHE A 404 2.07 16.44 -11.30
C PHE A 404 2.58 14.99 -11.28
N PHE A 405 2.57 14.32 -10.13
CA PHE A 405 3.01 12.93 -10.06
C PHE A 405 2.05 11.96 -10.77
N VAL A 406 0.75 12.20 -10.72
CA VAL A 406 -0.22 11.43 -11.53
C VAL A 406 0.05 11.64 -13.01
N TRP A 407 0.26 12.88 -13.45
CA TRP A 407 0.60 13.21 -14.83
C TRP A 407 1.84 12.46 -15.32
N LEU A 408 2.92 12.42 -14.52
CA LEU A 408 4.13 11.65 -14.84
C LEU A 408 3.84 10.14 -14.98
N THR A 409 3.18 9.56 -13.98
CA THR A 409 2.98 8.10 -13.89
C THR A 409 1.91 7.57 -14.82
N THR A 410 1.17 8.45 -15.53
CA THR A 410 0.12 8.10 -16.50
C THR A 410 0.48 8.50 -17.94
N ASP A 411 1.77 8.61 -18.24
CA ASP A 411 2.24 9.02 -19.58
C ASP A 411 1.59 10.36 -20.00
N HIS A 412 1.73 11.37 -19.15
CA HIS A 412 1.19 12.71 -19.38
C HIS A 412 -0.34 12.75 -19.64
N PHE A 413 -1.08 11.90 -18.90
CA PHE A 413 -2.52 11.65 -19.06
C PHE A 413 -2.92 10.97 -20.38
N HIS A 414 -1.98 10.41 -21.14
CA HIS A 414 -2.31 9.61 -22.33
C HIS A 414 -2.78 8.18 -21.96
N ALA A 415 -2.52 7.72 -20.74
CA ALA A 415 -3.09 6.46 -20.28
C ALA A 415 -4.62 6.55 -20.21
N ALA A 416 -5.33 5.64 -20.88
CA ALA A 416 -6.77 5.52 -20.70
C ALA A 416 -7.09 5.25 -19.23
N SER A 417 -8.24 5.74 -18.75
CA SER A 417 -8.70 5.43 -17.40
C SER A 417 -8.87 3.91 -17.24
N ILE A 418 -8.16 3.35 -16.28
CA ILE A 418 -8.30 1.94 -15.92
C ILE A 418 -9.53 1.74 -15.03
N ILE A 419 -9.99 2.81 -14.36
CA ILE A 419 -11.13 2.76 -13.45
C ILE A 419 -12.41 2.58 -14.27
N LYS A 420 -13.07 1.43 -14.07
CA LYS A 420 -14.33 1.06 -14.72
C LYS A 420 -15.38 0.77 -13.66
N TRP A 421 -16.59 1.25 -13.90
CA TRP A 421 -17.76 0.80 -13.14
C TRP A 421 -18.07 -0.65 -13.55
N HIS A 422 -17.83 -1.57 -12.64
CA HIS A 422 -18.02 -3.01 -12.88
C HIS A 422 -18.40 -3.71 -11.57
N PRO A 423 -19.64 -3.54 -11.10
CA PRO A 423 -20.10 -4.17 -9.86
C PRO A 423 -20.00 -5.69 -9.95
N GLY A 424 -19.41 -6.31 -8.95
CA GLY A 424 -19.27 -7.77 -8.90
C GLY A 424 -18.19 -8.36 -9.80
N TRP A 425 -17.28 -7.54 -10.37
CA TRP A 425 -16.14 -8.00 -11.17
C TRP A 425 -15.36 -9.14 -10.52
N VAL A 426 -15.31 -9.15 -9.18
CA VAL A 426 -14.62 -10.17 -8.38
C VAL A 426 -15.24 -11.56 -8.56
N GLN A 427 -16.55 -11.65 -8.86
CA GLN A 427 -17.29 -12.89 -9.00
C GLN A 427 -17.23 -13.48 -10.41
N GLU A 428 -16.84 -12.66 -11.39
CA GLU A 428 -16.74 -13.06 -12.80
C GLU A 428 -15.40 -13.75 -13.11
N SER A 429 -14.42 -13.65 -12.23
CA SER A 429 -13.17 -14.38 -12.37
C SER A 429 -13.47 -15.88 -12.49
N GLY A 430 -13.01 -16.53 -13.55
CA GLY A 430 -13.18 -17.96 -13.81
C GLY A 430 -12.72 -18.85 -12.65
N ASP A 431 -11.88 -18.31 -11.78
CA ASP A 431 -11.38 -18.94 -10.57
C ASP A 431 -12.46 -19.12 -9.50
N PHE A 432 -13.59 -18.39 -9.57
CA PHE A 432 -14.71 -18.46 -8.61
C PHE A 432 -15.98 -19.09 -9.18
N ALA A 433 -15.90 -19.74 -10.35
CA ALA A 433 -17.05 -20.26 -11.09
C ALA A 433 -17.78 -21.45 -10.43
N ALA A 434 -17.18 -22.10 -9.41
CA ALA A 434 -17.76 -23.27 -8.74
C ALA A 434 -18.07 -22.99 -7.26
N PRO A 435 -19.26 -22.45 -6.92
CA PRO A 435 -19.61 -22.13 -5.53
C PRO A 435 -19.78 -23.39 -4.67
N PHE A 436 -19.26 -23.35 -3.42
CA PHE A 436 -19.36 -24.43 -2.44
C PHE A 436 -20.79 -24.76 -2.01
N PHE A 437 -21.69 -23.78 -2.07
CA PHE A 437 -23.05 -23.88 -1.56
C PHE A 437 -24.08 -23.92 -2.70
N ARG A 438 -23.84 -24.72 -3.75
CA ARG A 438 -24.86 -24.93 -4.77
C ARG A 438 -26.04 -25.70 -4.21
N ILE A 439 -27.23 -25.19 -4.47
CA ILE A 439 -28.46 -25.98 -4.34
C ILE A 439 -28.51 -26.86 -5.59
N GLY A 440 -28.31 -28.16 -5.40
CA GLY A 440 -28.35 -29.15 -6.49
C GLY A 440 -29.73 -29.24 -7.16
N PRO A 441 -29.82 -29.86 -8.35
CA PRO A 441 -31.11 -30.19 -8.91
C PRO A 441 -31.83 -31.11 -7.94
N THR A 442 -32.93 -30.63 -7.42
CA THR A 442 -33.82 -31.47 -6.61
C THR A 442 -34.52 -32.42 -7.58
N ASN A 443 -34.43 -33.73 -7.35
CA ASN A 443 -35.19 -34.74 -8.02
C ASN A 443 -36.70 -34.71 -7.65
N PHE A 444 -37.19 -33.54 -7.25
CA PHE A 444 -38.63 -33.32 -7.14
C PHE A 444 -39.19 -33.16 -8.54
N GLY A 445 -40.15 -34.00 -8.89
CA GLY A 445 -40.73 -34.08 -10.25
C GLY A 445 -41.09 -32.74 -10.87
N THR A 446 -41.53 -32.80 -12.12
CA THR A 446 -41.75 -31.70 -13.07
C THR A 446 -42.61 -30.50 -12.59
N ASP A 447 -43.12 -30.53 -11.38
CA ASP A 447 -44.05 -29.54 -10.80
C ASP A 447 -43.42 -28.58 -9.80
N ILE A 448 -42.13 -28.30 -9.93
CA ILE A 448 -41.50 -27.33 -9.05
C ILE A 448 -41.99 -25.90 -9.39
N PRO A 449 -42.58 -25.17 -8.42
CA PRO A 449 -43.11 -23.84 -8.66
C PRO A 449 -42.01 -22.90 -9.22
N PHE A 450 -42.40 -22.04 -10.14
CA PHE A 450 -41.57 -20.98 -10.72
C PHE A 450 -40.66 -20.27 -9.66
N PHE A 451 -41.17 -20.06 -8.47
CA PHE A 451 -40.44 -19.50 -7.33
C PHE A 451 -39.20 -20.33 -6.93
N TRP A 452 -39.25 -21.66 -6.97
CA TRP A 452 -38.11 -22.47 -6.60
C TRP A 452 -37.01 -22.41 -7.66
N SER A 453 -37.36 -22.46 -8.92
CA SER A 453 -36.41 -22.29 -10.02
C SER A 453 -35.75 -20.91 -9.99
N PHE A 454 -36.53 -19.86 -9.70
CA PHE A 454 -35.99 -18.50 -9.53
C PHE A 454 -35.08 -18.40 -8.32
N ALA A 455 -35.49 -18.94 -7.15
CA ALA A 455 -34.68 -18.97 -5.94
C ALA A 455 -33.38 -19.73 -6.13
N GLN A 456 -33.40 -20.89 -6.80
CA GLN A 456 -32.23 -21.68 -7.14
C GLN A 456 -31.27 -20.94 -8.09
N LYS A 457 -31.79 -20.30 -9.14
CA LYS A 457 -31.01 -19.50 -10.08
C LYS A 457 -30.36 -18.30 -9.38
N THR A 458 -31.11 -17.60 -8.55
CA THR A 458 -30.62 -16.44 -7.77
C THR A 458 -29.58 -16.89 -6.75
N TRP A 459 -29.84 -17.98 -6.04
CA TRP A 459 -28.89 -18.52 -5.07
C TRP A 459 -27.57 -18.93 -5.76
N ASN A 460 -27.64 -19.79 -6.76
CA ASN A 460 -26.46 -20.34 -7.41
C ASN A 460 -25.70 -19.32 -8.29
N GLY A 461 -26.40 -18.34 -8.85
CA GLY A 461 -25.81 -17.34 -9.76
C GLY A 461 -25.28 -16.09 -9.06
N VAL A 462 -25.87 -15.71 -7.91
CA VAL A 462 -25.55 -14.42 -7.25
C VAL A 462 -25.13 -14.64 -5.80
N ILE A 463 -26.00 -15.26 -4.98
CA ILE A 463 -25.83 -15.28 -3.52
C ILE A 463 -24.66 -16.19 -3.11
N ALA A 464 -24.64 -17.43 -3.61
CA ALA A 464 -23.60 -18.39 -3.23
C ALA A 464 -22.19 -17.99 -3.72
N PRO A 465 -21.98 -17.49 -4.95
CA PRO A 465 -20.69 -16.96 -5.37
C PRO A 465 -20.21 -15.79 -4.51
N PHE A 466 -21.13 -14.87 -4.16
CA PHE A 466 -20.81 -13.75 -3.27
C PHE A 466 -20.28 -14.22 -1.91
N PHE A 467 -21.02 -15.09 -1.23
CA PHE A 467 -20.59 -15.61 0.07
C PHE A 467 -19.32 -16.46 -0.04
N GLN A 468 -19.19 -17.27 -1.07
CA GLN A 468 -17.99 -18.07 -1.31
C GLN A 468 -16.75 -17.18 -1.45
N PHE A 469 -16.83 -16.13 -2.28
CA PHE A 469 -15.72 -15.21 -2.46
C PHE A 469 -15.26 -14.60 -1.12
N TRP A 470 -16.20 -14.02 -0.37
CA TRP A 470 -15.87 -13.33 0.87
C TRP A 470 -15.36 -14.28 1.95
N LEU A 471 -16.00 -15.43 2.14
CA LEU A 471 -15.58 -16.40 3.15
C LEU A 471 -14.26 -17.08 2.80
N THR A 472 -14.05 -17.45 1.54
CA THR A 472 -12.80 -18.08 1.10
C THR A 472 -11.61 -17.15 1.28
N ASN A 473 -11.77 -15.90 0.89
CA ASN A 473 -10.69 -14.93 0.89
C ASN A 473 -10.45 -14.30 2.26
N PHE A 474 -11.51 -13.94 2.99
CA PHE A 474 -11.40 -13.19 4.24
C PHE A 474 -11.79 -13.99 5.48
N GLY A 475 -12.44 -15.15 5.33
CA GLY A 475 -12.83 -16.02 6.44
C GLY A 475 -13.59 -15.29 7.53
N LEU A 476 -13.13 -15.46 8.78
CA LEU A 476 -13.75 -14.88 9.97
C LEU A 476 -13.67 -13.33 10.04
N TRP A 477 -12.82 -12.71 9.23
CA TRP A 477 -12.74 -11.24 9.15
C TRP A 477 -14.05 -10.60 8.72
N VAL A 478 -14.80 -11.24 7.79
CA VAL A 478 -16.07 -10.71 7.28
C VAL A 478 -17.13 -10.58 8.38
N PRO A 479 -17.51 -11.64 9.11
CA PRO A 479 -18.51 -11.51 10.17
C PRO A 479 -18.05 -10.56 11.29
N LEU A 480 -16.76 -10.50 11.61
CA LEU A 480 -16.24 -9.55 12.60
C LEU A 480 -16.29 -8.12 12.13
N ALA A 481 -15.97 -7.85 10.85
CA ALA A 481 -16.09 -6.52 10.27
C ALA A 481 -17.56 -6.07 10.22
N LEU A 482 -18.47 -6.95 9.83
CA LEU A 482 -19.93 -6.67 9.84
C LEU A 482 -20.42 -6.42 11.27
N ALA A 483 -19.99 -7.19 12.26
CA ALA A 483 -20.31 -6.97 13.66
C ALA A 483 -19.79 -5.61 14.18
N LEU A 484 -18.56 -5.20 13.75
CA LEU A 484 -18.01 -3.89 14.08
C LEU A 484 -18.83 -2.76 13.46
N VAL A 485 -19.16 -2.87 12.17
CA VAL A 485 -20.00 -1.88 11.46
C VAL A 485 -21.37 -1.79 12.10
N GLY A 486 -22.00 -2.93 12.41
CA GLY A 486 -23.30 -2.99 13.13
C GLY A 486 -23.23 -2.34 14.51
N LEU A 487 -22.16 -2.58 15.27
CA LEU A 487 -21.92 -1.94 16.56
C LEU A 487 -21.76 -0.41 16.44
N CYS A 488 -21.01 0.05 15.45
CA CYS A 488 -20.85 1.48 15.17
C CYS A 488 -22.18 2.10 14.75
N GLY A 489 -22.93 1.44 13.87
CA GLY A 489 -24.25 1.89 13.43
C GLY A 489 -25.28 1.96 14.58
N TRP A 490 -25.32 0.91 15.42
CA TRP A 490 -26.19 0.87 16.58
C TRP A 490 -25.86 1.99 17.59
N ARG A 491 -24.58 2.24 17.87
CA ARG A 491 -24.15 3.34 18.74
C ARG A 491 -24.51 4.70 18.16
N ALA A 492 -24.32 4.87 16.87
CA ALA A 492 -24.70 6.08 16.17
C ALA A 492 -26.20 6.33 16.26
N TRP A 493 -27.00 5.29 16.02
CA TRP A 493 -28.46 5.33 16.12
C TRP A 493 -28.92 5.61 17.55
N LYS A 494 -28.39 4.90 18.56
CA LYS A 494 -28.71 5.10 19.98
C LYS A 494 -28.36 6.51 20.47
N ALA A 495 -27.29 7.10 19.94
CA ALA A 495 -26.93 8.48 20.18
C ALA A 495 -27.83 9.48 19.40
N GLY A 496 -28.83 8.98 18.64
CA GLY A 496 -29.69 9.80 17.78
C GLY A 496 -28.89 10.56 16.72
N TRP A 497 -27.75 9.98 16.29
CA TRP A 497 -26.75 10.66 15.43
C TRP A 497 -26.27 12.00 16.04
N ARG A 498 -26.47 12.18 17.35
CA ARG A 498 -26.05 13.35 18.11
C ARG A 498 -24.77 13.02 18.88
N TRP A 499 -23.67 13.11 18.24
CA TRP A 499 -22.39 13.27 18.92
C TRP A 499 -22.04 14.75 18.90
N GLY A 500 -21.29 15.21 19.89
CA GLY A 500 -20.82 16.58 19.95
C GLY A 500 -20.15 17.04 18.63
N LYS A 501 -19.21 17.94 18.67
CA LYS A 501 -18.54 18.44 17.45
C LYS A 501 -17.88 17.34 16.61
N ARG A 502 -17.55 16.17 17.17
CA ARG A 502 -16.83 15.08 16.49
C ARG A 502 -17.42 13.71 16.81
N PRO A 503 -17.51 12.78 15.83
CA PRO A 503 -17.84 11.39 16.11
C PRO A 503 -16.72 10.72 16.90
N PRO A 504 -17.00 9.61 17.62
CA PRO A 504 -15.97 8.75 18.17
C PRO A 504 -14.99 8.25 17.08
N ALA A 505 -13.72 8.04 17.47
CA ALA A 505 -12.68 7.63 16.51
C ALA A 505 -13.00 6.33 15.77
N ASP A 506 -13.65 5.37 16.41
CA ASP A 506 -14.08 4.11 15.80
C ASP A 506 -15.05 4.36 14.63
N ILE A 507 -16.07 5.19 14.82
CA ILE A 507 -17.02 5.53 13.75
C ILE A 507 -16.30 6.29 12.63
N ALA A 508 -15.45 7.26 12.98
CA ALA A 508 -14.75 8.10 12.02
C ALA A 508 -13.81 7.33 11.07
N PHE A 509 -13.22 6.22 11.53
CA PHE A 509 -12.32 5.40 10.72
C PHE A 509 -12.96 4.14 10.13
N VAL A 510 -14.01 3.60 10.76
CA VAL A 510 -14.72 2.42 10.22
C VAL A 510 -15.57 2.80 8.99
N LEU A 511 -16.18 3.97 8.97
CA LEU A 511 -16.98 4.40 7.81
C LEU A 511 -16.16 4.56 6.53
N PRO A 512 -15.00 5.26 6.52
CA PRO A 512 -14.15 5.26 5.33
C PRO A 512 -13.63 3.88 4.94
N ALA A 513 -13.43 2.96 5.89
CA ALA A 513 -13.08 1.58 5.55
C ALA A 513 -14.20 0.90 4.75
N VAL A 514 -15.45 1.06 5.16
CA VAL A 514 -16.61 0.56 4.40
C VAL A 514 -16.67 1.20 3.01
N ALA A 515 -16.44 2.52 2.92
CA ALA A 515 -16.43 3.21 1.63
C ALA A 515 -15.31 2.71 0.71
N ILE A 516 -14.10 2.47 1.23
CA ILE A 516 -12.99 1.89 0.47
C ILE A 516 -13.35 0.50 -0.06
N PHE A 517 -13.94 -0.35 0.77
CA PHE A 517 -14.42 -1.66 0.32
C PHE A 517 -15.53 -1.54 -0.74
N ALA A 518 -16.46 -0.62 -0.56
CA ALA A 518 -17.52 -0.37 -1.55
C ALA A 518 -16.94 0.12 -2.88
N VAL A 519 -16.03 1.09 -2.86
CA VAL A 519 -15.34 1.56 -4.07
C VAL A 519 -14.59 0.40 -4.73
N GLY A 520 -13.81 -0.39 -3.98
CA GLY A 520 -13.10 -1.54 -4.52
C GLY A 520 -14.00 -2.66 -5.05
N TYR A 521 -15.25 -2.78 -4.56
CA TYR A 521 -16.22 -3.76 -5.03
C TYR A 521 -16.98 -3.28 -6.28
N PHE A 522 -17.35 -2.00 -6.35
CA PHE A 522 -18.12 -1.44 -7.46
C PHE A 522 -17.26 -1.00 -8.64
N PHE A 523 -16.00 -0.67 -8.39
CA PHE A 523 -15.08 -0.20 -9.41
C PHE A 523 -13.89 -1.13 -9.56
N GLN A 524 -13.63 -1.55 -10.77
CA GLN A 524 -12.37 -2.17 -11.14
C GLN A 524 -11.33 -1.07 -11.35
N THR A 525 -10.21 -1.12 -10.63
CA THR A 525 -9.15 -0.09 -10.63
C THR A 525 -7.85 -0.57 -11.28
N ALA A 526 -7.78 -1.84 -11.67
CA ALA A 526 -6.66 -2.44 -12.37
C ALA A 526 -7.15 -3.58 -13.26
N PRO A 527 -6.44 -3.90 -14.37
CA PRO A 527 -6.80 -5.02 -15.24
C PRO A 527 -6.76 -6.38 -14.54
N TRP A 528 -5.84 -6.56 -13.60
CA TRP A 528 -5.72 -7.79 -12.82
C TRP A 528 -6.59 -7.75 -11.57
N ASP A 529 -7.35 -8.82 -11.36
CA ASP A 529 -8.32 -8.91 -10.26
C ASP A 529 -7.66 -8.69 -8.89
N TRP A 530 -6.52 -9.33 -8.64
CA TRP A 530 -5.83 -9.19 -7.36
C TRP A 530 -5.16 -7.82 -7.15
N ASP A 531 -4.84 -7.07 -8.21
CA ASP A 531 -4.30 -5.71 -8.09
C ASP A 531 -5.33 -4.74 -7.51
N ASN A 532 -6.62 -5.00 -7.75
CA ASN A 532 -7.71 -4.20 -7.19
C ASN A 532 -7.81 -4.32 -5.66
N LEU A 533 -7.33 -5.44 -5.10
CA LEU A 533 -7.28 -5.65 -3.65
C LEU A 533 -6.32 -4.71 -2.93
N LYS A 534 -5.39 -4.08 -3.65
CA LYS A 534 -4.47 -3.06 -3.11
C LYS A 534 -5.23 -1.86 -2.52
N LEU A 535 -6.41 -1.54 -3.04
CA LEU A 535 -7.29 -0.54 -2.45
C LEU A 535 -8.01 -1.09 -1.20
N MET A 536 -8.61 -2.29 -1.31
CA MET A 536 -9.33 -2.93 -0.20
C MET A 536 -8.44 -3.20 1.02
N MET A 537 -7.14 -3.44 0.82
CA MET A 537 -6.16 -3.60 1.88
C MET A 537 -6.17 -2.41 2.86
N TRP A 538 -6.39 -1.20 2.39
CA TRP A 538 -6.48 -0.03 3.25
C TRP A 538 -7.75 0.00 4.10
N GLY A 539 -8.88 -0.46 3.56
CA GLY A 539 -10.09 -0.67 4.36
C GLY A 539 -9.86 -1.70 5.47
N TYR A 540 -9.15 -2.78 5.17
CA TYR A 540 -8.75 -3.78 6.17
C TYR A 540 -7.82 -3.17 7.24
N PHE A 541 -6.80 -2.39 6.88
CA PHE A 541 -5.90 -1.75 7.85
C PHE A 541 -6.63 -0.74 8.74
N LEU A 542 -7.59 -0.01 8.21
CA LEU A 542 -8.39 0.96 8.96
C LEU A 542 -9.20 0.32 10.09
N VAL A 543 -9.76 -0.87 9.87
CA VAL A 543 -10.60 -1.54 10.87
C VAL A 543 -9.82 -2.29 11.96
N LEU A 544 -8.56 -2.65 11.71
CA LEU A 544 -7.75 -3.47 12.64
C LEU A 544 -7.74 -2.98 14.09
N PRO A 545 -7.43 -1.70 14.40
CA PRO A 545 -7.39 -1.24 15.79
C PRO A 545 -8.75 -1.29 16.46
N PHE A 546 -9.82 -1.10 15.71
CA PHE A 546 -11.19 -1.06 16.24
C PHE A 546 -11.80 -2.44 16.38
N LEU A 547 -11.50 -3.40 15.51
CA LEU A 547 -11.81 -4.82 15.71
C LEU A 547 -11.21 -5.31 17.03
N TRP A 548 -9.97 -4.96 17.31
CA TRP A 548 -9.36 -5.31 18.59
C TRP A 548 -10.02 -4.61 19.76
N THR A 549 -10.06 -3.28 19.76
CA THR A 549 -10.45 -2.49 20.92
C THR A 549 -11.95 -2.49 21.21
N GLN A 550 -12.79 -2.58 20.18
CA GLN A 550 -14.24 -2.50 20.33
C GLN A 550 -14.92 -3.87 20.45
N LEU A 551 -14.34 -4.92 19.85
CA LEU A 551 -14.89 -6.28 19.88
C LEU A 551 -14.00 -7.24 20.65
N ILE A 552 -12.87 -7.66 20.07
CA ILE A 552 -12.11 -8.85 20.52
C ILE A 552 -11.56 -8.66 21.93
N ALA A 553 -10.99 -7.50 22.26
CA ALA A 553 -10.41 -7.25 23.59
C ALA A 553 -11.44 -7.24 24.72
N ARG A 554 -12.74 -7.10 24.41
CA ARG A 554 -13.83 -7.09 25.39
C ARG A 554 -14.33 -8.48 25.75
N TRP A 555 -14.00 -9.49 24.94
CA TRP A 555 -14.41 -10.87 25.17
C TRP A 555 -13.59 -11.56 26.26
N PRO A 556 -14.10 -12.63 26.88
CA PRO A 556 -13.34 -13.49 27.76
C PRO A 556 -12.03 -13.97 27.12
N VAL A 557 -11.01 -14.29 27.93
CA VAL A 557 -9.66 -14.58 27.43
C VAL A 557 -9.65 -15.82 26.53
N ASP A 558 -10.38 -16.86 26.93
CA ASP A 558 -10.57 -18.11 26.18
C ASP A 558 -11.17 -17.87 24.79
N VAL A 559 -12.29 -17.15 24.72
CA VAL A 559 -12.93 -16.79 23.44
C VAL A 559 -11.98 -15.96 22.56
N ARG A 560 -11.27 -15.01 23.17
CA ARG A 560 -10.30 -14.17 22.47
C ARG A 560 -9.16 -14.98 21.86
N VAL A 561 -8.62 -15.96 22.61
CA VAL A 561 -7.56 -16.85 22.12
C VAL A 561 -8.08 -17.69 20.95
N VAL A 562 -9.25 -18.32 21.09
CA VAL A 562 -9.85 -19.12 20.02
C VAL A 562 -10.07 -18.30 18.75
N VAL A 563 -10.61 -17.09 18.88
CA VAL A 563 -10.84 -16.19 17.73
C VAL A 563 -9.52 -15.74 17.09
N CYS A 564 -8.49 -15.42 17.87
CA CYS A 564 -7.19 -15.07 17.32
C CYS A 564 -6.54 -16.26 16.59
N ILE A 565 -6.65 -17.48 17.12
CA ILE A 565 -6.19 -18.69 16.43
C ILE A 565 -6.94 -18.85 15.10
N ALA A 566 -8.26 -18.75 15.11
CA ALA A 566 -9.07 -18.89 13.91
C ALA A 566 -8.78 -17.81 12.85
N LEU A 567 -8.49 -16.57 13.28
CA LEU A 567 -8.12 -15.46 12.37
C LEU A 567 -6.75 -15.62 11.72
N PHE A 568 -5.77 -16.13 12.48
CA PHE A 568 -4.37 -16.04 12.08
C PHE A 568 -3.73 -17.37 11.65
N SER A 569 -4.30 -18.53 12.01
CA SER A 569 -3.68 -19.83 11.73
C SER A 569 -3.58 -20.13 10.23
N SER A 570 -4.60 -19.82 9.44
CA SER A 570 -4.58 -20.00 7.99
C SER A 570 -3.47 -19.16 7.32
N GLY A 571 -3.38 -17.87 7.67
CA GLY A 571 -2.34 -16.99 7.17
C GLY A 571 -0.94 -17.36 7.68
N PHE A 572 -0.81 -17.85 8.91
CA PHE A 572 0.46 -18.35 9.45
C PHE A 572 0.97 -19.57 8.69
N ILE A 573 0.10 -20.54 8.39
CA ILE A 573 0.44 -21.72 7.60
C ILE A 573 0.93 -21.31 6.21
N THR A 574 0.21 -20.42 5.54
CA THR A 574 0.57 -19.96 4.20
C THR A 574 1.85 -19.13 4.19
N LEU A 575 2.09 -18.32 5.22
CA LEU A 575 3.35 -17.58 5.39
C LEU A 575 4.54 -18.54 5.52
N LEU A 576 4.43 -19.55 6.39
CA LEU A 576 5.49 -20.57 6.54
C LEU A 576 5.74 -21.33 5.23
N GLY A 577 4.66 -21.70 4.54
CA GLY A 577 4.75 -22.38 3.24
C GLY A 577 5.45 -21.53 2.18
N GLY A 578 5.08 -20.26 2.07
CA GLY A 578 5.70 -19.32 1.14
C GLY A 578 7.17 -19.03 1.45
N LEU A 579 7.53 -18.89 2.73
CA LEU A 579 8.93 -18.70 3.15
C LEU A 579 9.77 -19.97 2.97
N ALA A 580 9.19 -21.15 3.02
CA ALA A 580 9.87 -22.44 2.82
C ALA A 580 9.92 -22.86 1.35
N ALA A 581 9.18 -22.18 0.45
CA ALA A 581 9.10 -22.54 -0.96
C ALA A 581 10.49 -22.54 -1.63
N ASN A 582 10.74 -23.56 -2.43
CA ASN A 582 11.92 -23.76 -3.25
C ASN A 582 13.26 -23.35 -2.60
N ARG A 583 13.82 -24.20 -1.73
CA ARG A 583 15.09 -23.95 -1.04
C ARG A 583 16.27 -23.67 -1.97
N GLY A 584 16.27 -24.20 -3.20
CA GLY A 584 17.29 -23.96 -4.23
C GLY A 584 17.18 -22.62 -4.94
N GLY A 585 16.09 -21.86 -4.71
CA GLY A 585 15.80 -20.63 -5.43
C GLY A 585 15.43 -20.85 -6.89
N TRP A 586 15.05 -19.76 -7.55
CA TRP A 586 14.69 -19.73 -8.95
C TRP A 586 15.79 -19.00 -9.73
N GLY A 587 16.28 -19.59 -10.83
CA GLY A 587 17.20 -18.91 -11.73
C GLY A 587 16.58 -17.64 -12.29
N PHE A 588 17.30 -16.52 -12.20
CA PHE A 588 16.85 -15.23 -12.66
C PHE A 588 17.66 -14.72 -13.86
N ALA A 589 18.99 -14.80 -13.80
CA ALA A 589 19.89 -14.45 -14.89
C ALA A 589 21.25 -15.14 -14.74
N ASP A 590 21.92 -15.38 -15.86
CA ASP A 590 23.34 -15.79 -15.88
C ASP A 590 24.24 -14.56 -15.72
N ARG A 591 25.18 -14.60 -14.76
CA ARG A 591 26.06 -13.46 -14.46
C ARG A 591 27.09 -13.19 -15.54
N THR A 592 27.69 -14.24 -16.08
CA THR A 592 28.72 -14.07 -17.14
C THR A 592 28.07 -13.46 -18.39
N GLU A 593 26.86 -13.92 -18.75
CA GLU A 593 26.09 -13.37 -19.84
C GLU A 593 25.71 -11.90 -19.57
N LEU A 594 25.26 -11.59 -18.35
CA LEU A 594 24.82 -10.25 -17.96
C LEU A 594 25.99 -9.27 -17.89
N ASP A 595 27.12 -9.66 -17.30
CA ASP A 595 28.30 -8.81 -17.15
C ASP A 595 28.98 -8.57 -18.52
N GLY A 596 29.15 -9.63 -19.34
CA GLY A 596 29.69 -9.50 -20.69
C GLY A 596 28.84 -8.64 -21.62
N LEU A 597 27.50 -8.77 -21.55
CA LEU A 597 26.61 -7.87 -22.27
C LEU A 597 26.71 -6.42 -21.75
N GLY A 598 26.74 -6.24 -20.43
CA GLY A 598 26.85 -4.92 -19.81
C GLY A 598 28.07 -4.15 -20.28
N ASP A 599 29.22 -4.80 -20.39
CA ASP A 599 30.46 -4.22 -20.92
C ASP A 599 30.33 -3.85 -22.41
N ALA A 600 29.75 -4.74 -23.22
CA ALA A 600 29.58 -4.55 -24.65
C ALA A 600 28.64 -3.37 -25.01
N ILE A 601 27.55 -3.20 -24.25
CA ILE A 601 26.57 -2.14 -24.54
C ILE A 601 26.89 -0.79 -23.90
N ARG A 602 27.97 -0.69 -23.12
CA ARG A 602 28.34 0.55 -22.39
C ARG A 602 28.54 1.74 -23.32
N GLN A 603 29.09 1.50 -24.49
CA GLN A 603 29.38 2.54 -25.49
C GLN A 603 28.18 2.83 -26.43
N LEU A 604 27.14 2.02 -26.38
CA LEU A 604 25.96 2.24 -27.23
C LEU A 604 25.07 3.34 -26.66
N PRO A 605 24.39 4.14 -27.50
CA PRO A 605 23.48 5.18 -27.03
C PRO A 605 22.45 4.63 -26.06
N VAL A 606 22.25 5.35 -24.94
CA VAL A 606 21.37 4.91 -23.86
C VAL A 606 19.91 4.91 -24.30
N GLU A 607 19.56 5.84 -25.17
CA GLU A 607 18.19 6.02 -25.68
C GLU A 607 17.81 5.00 -26.76
N ALA A 608 18.80 4.29 -27.34
CA ALA A 608 18.56 3.36 -28.42
C ALA A 608 17.71 2.16 -28.00
N ARG A 609 16.85 1.70 -28.90
CA ARG A 609 15.95 0.56 -28.70
C ARG A 609 16.49 -0.67 -29.39
N PHE A 610 16.25 -1.81 -28.74
CA PHE A 610 16.62 -3.14 -29.22
C PHE A 610 15.38 -3.93 -29.63
N ALA A 611 15.46 -4.64 -30.76
CA ALA A 611 14.61 -5.79 -31.01
C ALA A 611 15.16 -6.99 -30.23
N ALA A 612 14.35 -7.57 -29.38
CA ALA A 612 14.74 -8.70 -28.51
C ALA A 612 13.47 -9.52 -28.17
N TYR A 613 13.65 -10.76 -27.72
CA TYR A 613 12.54 -11.59 -27.29
C TYR A 613 11.82 -10.98 -26.05
N PRO A 614 10.49 -10.87 -26.03
CA PRO A 614 9.75 -10.19 -25.00
C PRO A 614 9.59 -11.04 -23.73
N THR A 615 10.62 -11.08 -22.88
CA THR A 615 10.58 -11.71 -21.56
C THR A 615 10.82 -10.72 -20.43
N PHE A 616 10.44 -11.08 -19.19
CA PHE A 616 10.53 -10.20 -18.02
C PHE A 616 11.95 -10.00 -17.48
N ASN A 617 12.86 -10.92 -17.76
CA ASN A 617 14.25 -10.92 -17.26
C ASN A 617 15.28 -10.90 -18.39
N HIS A 618 14.93 -10.32 -19.54
CA HIS A 618 15.88 -10.20 -20.64
C HIS A 618 17.14 -9.45 -20.22
N PRO A 619 18.36 -9.94 -20.55
CA PRO A 619 19.60 -9.32 -20.08
C PRO A 619 19.76 -7.86 -20.48
N LEU A 620 19.27 -7.42 -21.64
CA LEU A 620 19.21 -6.00 -22.02
C LEU A 620 18.38 -5.16 -21.04
N LEU A 621 17.20 -5.66 -20.64
CA LEU A 621 16.33 -5.01 -19.67
C LEU A 621 17.02 -4.94 -18.31
N LEU A 622 17.60 -6.03 -17.85
CA LEU A 622 18.33 -6.07 -16.58
C LEU A 622 19.55 -5.14 -16.56
N GLN A 623 20.07 -4.74 -17.73
CA GLN A 623 21.09 -3.70 -17.89
C GLN A 623 20.51 -2.29 -18.12
N GLY A 624 19.18 -2.12 -17.98
CA GLY A 624 18.51 -0.84 -18.12
C GLY A 624 18.30 -0.33 -19.54
N ARG A 625 18.49 -1.20 -20.56
CA ARG A 625 18.29 -0.83 -21.97
C ARG A 625 16.85 -0.98 -22.39
N LYS A 626 16.44 -0.19 -23.38
CA LYS A 626 15.08 -0.19 -23.91
C LYS A 626 14.92 -1.29 -24.96
N VAL A 627 13.79 -1.99 -24.93
CA VAL A 627 13.39 -2.93 -25.98
C VAL A 627 12.14 -2.43 -26.69
N ALA A 628 11.89 -2.89 -27.90
CA ALA A 628 10.68 -2.52 -28.65
C ALA A 628 9.42 -2.97 -27.91
N LEU A 629 9.46 -4.19 -27.37
CA LEU A 629 8.39 -4.78 -26.56
C LEU A 629 8.98 -5.68 -25.49
N GLY A 630 8.59 -5.48 -24.25
CA GLY A 630 8.90 -6.35 -23.12
C GLY A 630 7.82 -7.42 -22.89
N TYR A 631 7.83 -8.00 -21.70
CA TYR A 631 6.90 -9.08 -21.33
C TYR A 631 5.43 -8.63 -21.43
N PRO A 632 4.59 -9.33 -22.23
CA PRO A 632 3.20 -8.94 -22.46
C PRO A 632 2.34 -8.82 -21.19
N GLY A 633 2.62 -9.65 -20.16
CA GLY A 633 1.94 -9.57 -18.89
C GLY A 633 2.14 -8.22 -18.16
N HIS A 634 3.35 -7.65 -18.22
CA HIS A 634 3.62 -6.32 -17.68
C HIS A 634 2.90 -5.22 -18.46
N LEU A 635 2.84 -5.34 -19.79
CA LEU A 635 2.15 -4.38 -20.63
C LEU A 635 0.65 -4.38 -20.34
N TRP A 636 0.07 -5.55 -20.27
CA TRP A 636 -1.34 -5.69 -19.92
C TRP A 636 -1.65 -5.13 -18.52
N SER A 637 -0.82 -5.43 -17.51
CA SER A 637 -1.01 -4.90 -16.14
C SER A 637 -0.85 -3.38 -16.05
N GLN A 638 -0.06 -2.76 -16.94
CA GLN A 638 0.08 -1.31 -17.06
C GLN A 638 -1.02 -0.66 -17.91
N GLY A 639 -2.03 -1.42 -18.33
CA GLY A 639 -3.18 -0.92 -19.07
C GLY A 639 -2.94 -0.67 -20.56
N PHE A 640 -1.91 -1.27 -21.17
CA PHE A 640 -1.73 -1.23 -22.62
C PHE A 640 -2.66 -2.24 -23.29
N ALA A 641 -3.70 -1.76 -23.97
CA ALA A 641 -4.66 -2.62 -24.67
C ALA A 641 -4.14 -3.10 -26.04
N ASP A 642 -3.30 -2.31 -26.70
CA ASP A 642 -2.90 -2.51 -28.10
C ASP A 642 -1.43 -2.97 -28.25
N TYR A 643 -0.94 -3.80 -27.36
CA TYR A 643 0.39 -4.39 -27.51
C TYR A 643 0.45 -5.57 -28.50
N THR A 644 -0.70 -6.11 -28.90
CA THR A 644 -0.79 -7.27 -29.81
C THR A 644 -0.18 -6.96 -31.18
N ARG A 645 -0.47 -5.78 -31.75
CA ARG A 645 0.08 -5.38 -33.03
C ARG A 645 1.61 -5.22 -33.00
N PRO A 646 2.22 -4.46 -32.06
CA PRO A 646 3.68 -4.42 -31.91
C PRO A 646 4.31 -5.81 -31.67
N ASN A 647 3.65 -6.69 -30.90
CA ASN A 647 4.13 -8.05 -30.66
C ASN A 647 4.17 -8.88 -31.95
N ASN A 648 3.15 -8.80 -32.79
CA ASN A 648 3.12 -9.49 -34.08
C ASN A 648 4.21 -8.94 -35.02
N LEU A 649 4.41 -7.63 -35.08
CA LEU A 649 5.48 -7.01 -35.84
C LEU A 649 6.86 -7.45 -35.34
N LEU A 650 7.09 -7.46 -34.05
CA LEU A 650 8.36 -7.93 -33.46
C LEU A 650 8.62 -9.40 -33.82
N ASN A 651 7.61 -10.27 -33.72
CA ASN A 651 7.73 -11.67 -34.10
C ASN A 651 8.07 -11.83 -35.60
N GLN A 652 7.49 -11.02 -36.50
CA GLN A 652 7.82 -11.03 -37.92
C GLN A 652 9.26 -10.54 -38.15
N LEU A 653 9.68 -9.47 -37.50
CA LEU A 653 11.04 -8.98 -37.54
C LEU A 653 12.03 -10.09 -37.12
N MET A 654 11.83 -10.68 -35.95
CA MET A 654 12.76 -11.68 -35.38
C MET A 654 12.78 -13.01 -36.16
N ARG A 655 11.75 -13.31 -36.96
CA ARG A 655 11.73 -14.42 -37.92
C ARG A 655 12.42 -14.09 -39.24
N GLY A 656 12.79 -12.86 -39.48
CA GLY A 656 13.43 -12.43 -40.73
C GLY A 656 12.48 -12.31 -41.89
N ALA A 657 11.27 -11.78 -41.69
CA ALA A 657 10.31 -11.49 -42.77
C ALA A 657 10.94 -10.62 -43.87
N GLY A 658 10.48 -10.74 -45.12
CA GLY A 658 11.06 -10.05 -46.28
C GLY A 658 11.11 -8.50 -46.11
N ASN A 659 10.14 -7.94 -45.42
CA ASN A 659 10.04 -6.50 -45.12
C ASN A 659 10.60 -6.12 -43.71
N TRP A 660 11.49 -6.93 -43.16
CA TRP A 660 12.00 -6.78 -41.78
C TRP A 660 12.58 -5.39 -41.49
N ARG A 661 13.21 -4.71 -42.44
CA ARG A 661 13.76 -3.35 -42.26
C ARG A 661 12.67 -2.30 -42.04
N GLU A 662 11.56 -2.41 -42.77
CA GLU A 662 10.38 -1.53 -42.60
C GLU A 662 9.73 -1.76 -41.24
N ILE A 663 9.60 -3.04 -40.83
CA ILE A 663 9.10 -3.40 -39.50
C ILE A 663 10.01 -2.82 -38.41
N ALA A 664 11.34 -2.95 -38.54
CA ALA A 664 12.28 -2.38 -37.58
C ALA A 664 12.14 -0.87 -37.44
N ARG A 665 11.93 -0.14 -38.54
CA ARG A 665 11.65 1.32 -38.51
C ARG A 665 10.32 1.62 -37.82
N THR A 666 9.26 0.86 -38.12
CA THR A 666 7.94 0.99 -37.48
C THR A 666 8.04 0.79 -35.96
N LEU A 667 8.85 -0.16 -35.51
CA LEU A 667 9.12 -0.42 -34.09
C LEU A 667 10.18 0.51 -33.48
N ARG A 668 10.70 1.48 -34.26
CA ARG A 668 11.74 2.45 -33.82
C ARG A 668 12.97 1.72 -33.23
N VAL A 669 13.38 0.62 -33.85
CA VAL A 669 14.50 -0.20 -33.41
C VAL A 669 15.76 0.26 -34.10
N ARG A 670 16.83 0.49 -33.32
CA ARG A 670 18.18 0.71 -33.85
C ARG A 670 19.03 -0.55 -33.89
N TYR A 671 18.91 -1.39 -32.86
CA TYR A 671 19.72 -2.58 -32.74
C TYR A 671 18.87 -3.84 -32.73
N ILE A 672 19.37 -4.90 -33.39
CA ILE A 672 18.84 -6.25 -33.28
C ILE A 672 19.75 -7.05 -32.37
N PHE A 673 19.19 -7.59 -31.28
CA PHE A 673 19.86 -8.50 -30.38
C PHE A 673 19.55 -9.93 -30.77
N TRP A 674 20.55 -10.80 -30.77
CA TRP A 674 20.40 -12.21 -31.11
C TRP A 674 21.17 -13.09 -30.10
N GLY A 675 20.54 -13.42 -29.00
CA GLY A 675 21.11 -14.21 -27.90
C GLY A 675 20.43 -15.56 -27.71
N ARG A 676 20.49 -16.09 -26.50
CA ARG A 676 19.94 -17.40 -26.15
C ARG A 676 18.42 -17.46 -26.28
N GLU A 677 17.72 -16.45 -25.78
CA GLU A 677 16.25 -16.41 -25.82
C GLU A 677 15.72 -16.34 -27.25
N GLU A 678 16.36 -15.54 -28.11
CA GLU A 678 16.02 -15.40 -29.52
C GLU A 678 16.24 -16.73 -30.28
N LYS A 679 17.40 -17.37 -30.08
CA LYS A 679 17.72 -18.66 -30.69
C LYS A 679 16.71 -19.74 -30.29
N THR A 680 16.29 -19.74 -29.02
CA THR A 680 15.34 -20.73 -28.50
C THR A 680 13.93 -20.50 -29.05
N ASN A 681 13.48 -19.25 -29.13
CA ASN A 681 12.09 -18.91 -29.48
C ASN A 681 11.89 -18.68 -30.99
N TYR A 682 12.95 -18.42 -31.75
CA TYR A 682 12.90 -18.22 -33.20
C TYR A 682 13.86 -19.18 -33.97
N PRO A 683 13.79 -20.49 -33.76
CA PRO A 683 14.73 -21.45 -34.34
C PRO A 683 14.74 -21.45 -35.86
N ALA A 684 13.59 -21.12 -36.52
CA ALA A 684 13.42 -21.05 -37.95
C ALA A 684 13.67 -19.64 -38.54
N SER A 685 14.29 -18.72 -37.81
CA SER A 685 14.60 -17.38 -38.31
C SER A 685 15.62 -17.44 -39.45
N THR A 686 15.36 -16.69 -40.52
CA THR A 686 16.30 -16.54 -41.67
C THR A 686 17.47 -15.59 -41.36
N ARG A 687 17.38 -14.78 -40.29
CA ARG A 687 18.41 -13.86 -39.81
C ARG A 687 19.08 -13.00 -40.88
N PRO A 688 18.31 -12.28 -41.72
CA PRO A 688 18.87 -11.52 -42.87
C PRO A 688 19.82 -10.39 -42.41
N TRP A 689 19.75 -9.96 -41.16
CA TRP A 689 20.64 -8.94 -40.58
C TRP A 689 22.09 -9.43 -40.40
N GLU A 690 22.33 -10.72 -40.20
CA GLU A 690 23.69 -11.29 -40.02
C GLU A 690 24.60 -11.02 -41.22
N THR A 691 24.02 -11.01 -42.42
CA THR A 691 24.78 -10.77 -43.66
C THR A 691 24.68 -9.34 -44.19
N THR A 692 23.72 -8.54 -43.69
CA THR A 692 23.36 -7.24 -44.28
C THR A 692 23.59 -6.05 -43.36
N LEU A 693 23.86 -6.27 -42.07
CA LEU A 693 24.11 -5.23 -41.11
C LEU A 693 25.49 -5.36 -40.45
N PRO A 694 26.11 -4.24 -40.00
CA PRO A 694 27.32 -4.28 -39.22
C PRO A 694 27.12 -4.98 -37.88
N LEU A 695 27.97 -5.91 -37.53
CA LEU A 695 28.09 -6.50 -36.22
C LEU A 695 28.78 -5.50 -35.29
N VAL A 696 28.09 -5.02 -34.26
CA VAL A 696 28.61 -4.02 -33.32
C VAL A 696 29.33 -4.68 -32.15
N ALA A 697 28.75 -5.77 -31.63
CA ALA A 697 29.33 -6.52 -30.52
C ALA A 697 28.86 -7.96 -30.54
N SER A 698 29.71 -8.86 -30.05
CA SER A 698 29.40 -10.29 -29.89
C SER A 698 30.13 -10.88 -28.71
N GLY A 699 29.59 -11.97 -28.16
CA GLY A 699 30.17 -12.72 -27.06
C GLY A 699 29.38 -13.99 -26.76
N GLN A 700 29.63 -14.62 -25.63
CA GLN A 700 28.87 -15.80 -25.19
C GLN A 700 27.37 -15.50 -24.97
N TRP A 701 27.03 -14.27 -24.68
CA TRP A 701 25.66 -13.77 -24.50
C TRP A 701 24.89 -13.61 -25.83
N GLY A 702 25.58 -13.53 -26.98
CA GLY A 702 24.93 -13.37 -28.30
C GLY A 702 25.65 -12.33 -29.17
N ALA A 703 24.87 -11.66 -30.03
CA ALA A 703 25.37 -10.65 -30.97
C ALA A 703 24.41 -9.46 -31.07
N ILE A 704 24.94 -8.30 -31.43
CA ILE A 704 24.22 -7.04 -31.65
C ILE A 704 24.52 -6.51 -33.05
N TYR A 705 23.49 -6.24 -33.84
CA TYR A 705 23.59 -5.70 -35.19
C TYR A 705 22.98 -4.30 -35.25
N ASP A 706 23.64 -3.34 -35.94
CA ASP A 706 23.21 -1.95 -36.04
C ASP A 706 22.46 -1.68 -37.36
N LEU A 707 21.21 -1.19 -37.25
CA LEU A 707 20.38 -0.73 -38.38
C LEU A 707 20.75 0.70 -38.85
N GLY A 708 21.61 1.38 -38.09
CA GLY A 708 21.87 2.80 -38.25
C GLY A 708 20.85 3.70 -37.52
N PRO A 709 21.11 5.00 -37.43
CA PRO A 709 20.25 5.94 -36.74
C PRO A 709 18.84 5.94 -37.37
N THR A 710 17.84 5.70 -36.53
CA THR A 710 16.44 5.94 -36.90
C THR A 710 16.24 7.43 -36.73
N GLY A 711 15.85 8.17 -37.75
CA GLY A 711 15.79 9.65 -37.80
C GLY A 711 14.89 10.32 -36.74
N GLN A 712 14.84 9.80 -35.54
CA GLN A 712 14.18 10.30 -34.32
C GLN A 712 15.09 10.17 -33.06
N GLU A 713 16.39 9.97 -33.23
CA GLU A 713 17.36 10.03 -32.12
C GLU A 713 17.83 11.47 -31.85
#